data_0e6a3817d1dc20491b201cbdd3b866c8
#
_entry.id   0e6a3817d1dc20491b201cbdd3b866c8
#
_cell.length_a   1.000
_cell.length_b   1.000
_cell.length_c   1.000
_cell.angle_alpha   90.00
_cell.angle_beta   90.00
_cell.angle_gamma   90.00
#
_symmetry.space_group_name_H-M   'P 1'
#
loop_
_entity.id
_entity.type
_entity.pdbx_description
1 polymer ?
#
loop_
_entity_poly.entity_id
_entity_poly.type
_entity_poly.pdbx_seq_one_letter_code
_entity_poly.pdbx_strand_id
1 'polypeptide(L)'
;MSVRDDVAALLARYDEDTWVALANRGLLRRARKDLTATDVRVVAEDGTAVEVGVGDVVVRLGLAGPSDATCTCPSPVTCQHVLTAGLWLAAGAGTPQVAASSPADALHDELMALDAATLTAYAGLPGFRWASILLDDADEPPVLTRDGYLTVTFPRRGLTARYLGGGLDALVLDQAVPGVERFRVAVVLAWQRAHGLVLTPPAPRGTRGTGPSEAAVSRTASRERLRATAAAVLRDTVRVGVSHLSPAIHERLVTAAVWAQGVEYHRLALLLRRISDEVELLLVRSARADDLALLDDVAVAHALVAALEATAGREPAALVGRARTAYDPVRRLDLVGLGGRPWRTGSGYHGLTCLFWDAAGSRMLTWTDARPETLAGFDPRARWRQPAPWTGLATPAAATGRAVALTQAQVSPDGRLSGVESTTASVGDVRGADLLASLPVRDVWADLAVRRVTGLLDVVDQNALWAVVRPARALPAQWDPVAQVLRRPLLDEADDVLVLEVPWSRLHAHAIARLEAIGDDLPAGACVVARVQRVRGRLVGEPLSVVVPDRGNDAVDALHFDTDPHPGAGGGSALVADLLAAGTADRPTSPDGSDDDPGVVPGPVSALRAVVEQAAQRGCGGTVPGDVHRRLASAHAAARSIGLSVFVEPDPALDPAELLLRSSYLVQQVERALG
;
A
#
# COMPACT_ATOMS: atom_id res chain seq x y z
N MET A 1 20.71 -8.32 43.68
CA MET A 1 20.90 -9.28 42.57
C MET A 1 21.31 -8.47 41.36
N SER A 2 22.21 -8.96 40.54
CA SER A 2 22.57 -8.26 39.30
C SER A 2 21.48 -8.46 38.25
N VAL A 3 21.35 -7.52 37.30
CA VAL A 3 20.40 -7.69 36.16
C VAL A 3 20.69 -8.97 35.40
N ARG A 4 21.94 -9.37 35.31
CA ARG A 4 22.35 -10.66 34.75
C ARG A 4 21.71 -11.84 35.48
N ASP A 5 21.69 -11.84 36.84
CA ASP A 5 21.11 -12.91 37.63
C ASP A 5 19.60 -12.99 37.43
N ASP A 6 18.95 -11.84 37.36
CA ASP A 6 17.50 -11.74 37.09
C ASP A 6 17.12 -12.22 35.70
N VAL A 7 17.88 -11.83 34.67
CA VAL A 7 17.72 -12.32 33.29
C VAL A 7 18.01 -13.82 33.20
N ALA A 8 19.06 -14.31 33.84
CA ALA A 8 19.39 -15.73 33.86
C ALA A 8 18.29 -16.55 34.55
N ALA A 9 17.74 -16.07 35.67
CA ALA A 9 16.62 -16.71 36.36
C ALA A 9 15.34 -16.74 35.54
N LEU A 10 15.04 -15.68 34.76
CA LEU A 10 13.96 -15.65 33.80
C LEU A 10 14.13 -16.71 32.71
N LEU A 11 15.31 -16.75 32.10
CA LEU A 11 15.61 -17.64 30.98
C LEU A 11 15.71 -19.12 31.39
N ALA A 12 16.06 -19.40 32.65
CA ALA A 12 16.07 -20.75 33.20
C ALA A 12 14.67 -21.38 33.30
N ARG A 13 13.60 -20.60 33.22
CA ARG A 13 12.21 -21.06 33.19
C ARG A 13 11.73 -21.50 31.80
N TYR A 14 12.53 -21.22 30.74
CA TYR A 14 12.17 -21.55 29.36
C TYR A 14 12.42 -23.03 29.11
N ASP A 15 11.33 -23.78 28.89
CA ASP A 15 11.41 -25.17 28.45
C ASP A 15 11.72 -25.26 26.94
N GLU A 16 11.91 -26.48 26.43
CA GLU A 16 12.26 -26.71 25.04
C GLU A 16 11.17 -26.18 24.09
N ASP A 17 9.91 -26.36 24.44
CA ASP A 17 8.79 -25.90 23.62
C ASP A 17 8.70 -24.38 23.57
N THR A 18 9.03 -23.69 24.64
CA THR A 18 9.12 -22.22 24.69
C THR A 18 10.25 -21.71 23.79
N TRP A 19 11.43 -22.34 23.83
CA TRP A 19 12.53 -22.00 22.92
C TRP A 19 12.19 -22.27 21.44
N VAL A 20 11.46 -23.35 21.17
CA VAL A 20 10.96 -23.66 19.80
C VAL A 20 9.94 -22.64 19.34
N ALA A 21 9.05 -22.20 20.23
CA ALA A 21 8.01 -21.19 19.90
C ALA A 21 8.63 -19.82 19.57
N LEU A 22 9.73 -19.44 20.23
CA LEU A 22 10.46 -18.19 19.98
C LEU A 22 11.08 -18.11 18.57
N ALA A 23 11.49 -19.24 18.01
CA ALA A 23 12.19 -19.22 16.73
C ALA A 23 11.77 -20.38 15.81
N ASN A 24 12.33 -21.55 15.98
CA ASN A 24 11.95 -22.83 15.39
C ASN A 24 12.96 -23.91 15.85
N ARG A 25 12.59 -25.20 15.66
CA ARG A 25 13.47 -26.32 16.03
C ARG A 25 14.85 -26.29 15.35
N GLY A 26 14.92 -25.77 14.12
CA GLY A 26 16.16 -25.69 13.35
C GLY A 26 17.14 -24.68 13.95
N LEU A 27 16.67 -23.49 14.32
CA LEU A 27 17.47 -22.46 14.98
C LEU A 27 17.89 -22.88 16.39
N LEU A 28 17.00 -23.51 17.16
CA LEU A 28 17.36 -24.03 18.50
C LEU A 28 18.46 -25.07 18.43
N ARG A 29 18.42 -25.99 17.44
CA ARG A 29 19.49 -26.99 17.26
C ARG A 29 20.84 -26.34 16.90
N ARG A 30 20.82 -25.29 16.07
CA ARG A 30 22.03 -24.53 15.73
C ARG A 30 22.57 -23.79 16.95
N ALA A 31 21.72 -23.11 17.70
CA ALA A 31 22.10 -22.41 18.92
C ALA A 31 22.75 -23.35 19.97
N ARG A 32 22.19 -24.55 20.17
CA ARG A 32 22.78 -25.58 21.01
C ARG A 32 24.16 -26.05 20.52
N LYS A 33 24.38 -26.12 19.19
CA LYS A 33 25.66 -26.43 18.62
C LYS A 33 26.68 -25.30 18.84
N ASP A 34 26.25 -24.06 18.70
CA ASP A 34 27.08 -22.88 18.90
C ASP A 34 27.55 -22.74 20.36
N LEU A 35 26.78 -23.19 21.35
CA LEU A 35 27.19 -23.23 22.76
C LEU A 35 28.48 -24.04 23.01
N THR A 36 28.74 -25.03 22.16
CA THR A 36 29.92 -25.87 22.26
C THR A 36 31.04 -25.48 21.31
N ALA A 37 30.73 -24.67 20.29
CA ALA A 37 31.66 -24.35 19.20
C ALA A 37 32.13 -22.89 19.21
N THR A 38 31.44 -22.01 19.94
CA THR A 38 31.67 -20.55 19.92
C THR A 38 31.96 -20.04 21.32
N ASP A 39 32.86 -19.07 21.44
CA ASP A 39 33.12 -18.40 22.73
C ASP A 39 31.89 -17.50 23.08
N VAL A 40 31.30 -17.76 24.27
CA VAL A 40 30.18 -17.00 24.80
C VAL A 40 30.56 -16.40 26.14
N ARG A 41 30.49 -15.05 26.24
CA ARG A 41 30.91 -14.33 27.45
C ARG A 41 30.05 -13.08 27.69
N VAL A 42 29.96 -12.63 28.92
CA VAL A 42 29.38 -11.29 29.21
C VAL A 42 30.37 -10.22 28.75
N VAL A 43 29.90 -9.26 27.99
CA VAL A 43 30.66 -8.11 27.49
C VAL A 43 30.41 -6.89 28.35
N ALA A 44 29.14 -6.62 28.69
CA ALA A 44 28.72 -5.49 29.52
C ALA A 44 27.42 -5.82 30.27
N GLU A 45 27.17 -5.08 31.32
CA GLU A 45 25.91 -5.12 32.08
C GLU A 45 25.55 -3.68 32.47
N ASP A 46 24.28 -3.29 32.32
CA ASP A 46 23.76 -2.04 32.84
C ASP A 46 22.54 -2.30 33.74
N GLY A 47 21.88 -1.24 34.25
CA GLY A 47 20.75 -1.39 35.15
C GLY A 47 19.50 -2.01 34.51
N THR A 48 19.49 -2.31 33.22
CA THR A 48 18.29 -2.78 32.46
C THR A 48 18.51 -4.05 31.62
N ALA A 49 19.77 -4.34 31.24
CA ALA A 49 20.08 -5.46 30.37
C ALA A 49 21.51 -5.97 30.54
N VAL A 50 21.77 -7.19 30.06
CA VAL A 50 23.08 -7.79 29.94
C VAL A 50 23.46 -7.92 28.47
N GLU A 51 24.68 -7.59 28.13
CA GLU A 51 25.26 -7.77 26.79
C GLU A 51 26.15 -9.03 26.78
N VAL A 52 25.81 -9.95 25.91
CA VAL A 52 26.48 -11.23 25.76
C VAL A 52 27.15 -11.29 24.37
N GLY A 53 28.47 -11.46 24.36
CA GLY A 53 29.21 -11.73 23.14
C GLY A 53 29.06 -13.20 22.74
N VAL A 54 28.69 -13.45 21.49
CA VAL A 54 28.63 -14.79 20.88
C VAL A 54 29.54 -14.75 19.65
N GLY A 55 30.78 -15.19 19.79
CA GLY A 55 31.83 -14.96 18.80
C GLY A 55 32.06 -13.46 18.57
N ASP A 56 31.89 -12.98 17.33
CA ASP A 56 32.08 -11.60 16.94
C ASP A 56 30.78 -10.75 17.05
N VAL A 57 29.70 -11.35 17.53
CA VAL A 57 28.36 -10.70 17.60
C VAL A 57 28.01 -10.42 19.06
N VAL A 58 27.37 -9.26 19.32
CA VAL A 58 26.89 -8.89 20.65
C VAL A 58 25.36 -8.96 20.68
N VAL A 59 24.83 -9.62 21.71
CA VAL A 59 23.40 -9.77 21.99
C VAL A 59 23.09 -9.05 23.29
N ARG A 60 22.11 -8.14 23.26
CA ARG A 60 21.61 -7.44 24.45
C ARG A 60 20.29 -8.08 24.88
N LEU A 61 20.24 -8.56 26.11
CA LEU A 61 19.10 -9.24 26.73
C LEU A 61 18.67 -8.53 28.01
N GLY A 62 17.38 -8.18 28.09
CA GLY A 62 16.77 -7.59 29.27
C GLY A 62 15.73 -8.50 29.92
N LEU A 63 15.02 -7.97 30.95
CA LEU A 63 13.95 -8.69 31.66
C LEU A 63 12.69 -8.93 30.79
N ALA A 64 12.54 -8.26 29.65
CA ALA A 64 11.52 -8.59 28.64
C ALA A 64 11.79 -9.91 27.90
N GLY A 65 12.96 -10.49 28.08
CA GLY A 65 13.33 -11.78 27.52
C GLY A 65 13.80 -11.74 26.08
N PRO A 66 13.99 -12.92 25.41
CA PRO A 66 14.56 -13.02 24.08
C PRO A 66 13.71 -12.42 22.95
N SER A 67 12.41 -12.20 23.18
CA SER A 67 11.50 -11.58 22.19
C SER A 67 11.84 -10.11 21.93
N ASP A 68 12.41 -9.41 22.92
CA ASP A 68 12.82 -8.01 22.85
C ASP A 68 14.35 -7.84 22.75
N ALA A 69 15.08 -8.94 22.57
CA ALA A 69 16.52 -8.91 22.48
C ALA A 69 16.98 -8.25 21.17
N THR A 70 18.04 -7.46 21.27
CA THR A 70 18.74 -6.91 20.10
C THR A 70 20.03 -7.64 19.84
N CYS A 71 20.38 -7.80 18.55
CA CYS A 71 21.60 -8.49 18.12
C CYS A 71 22.31 -7.68 17.03
N THR A 72 23.63 -7.61 17.08
CA THR A 72 24.41 -6.88 16.06
C THR A 72 24.50 -7.63 14.72
N CYS A 73 23.96 -8.85 14.61
CA CYS A 73 23.90 -9.56 13.33
C CYS A 73 22.83 -8.99 12.39
N PRO A 74 22.90 -9.22 11.06
CA PRO A 74 21.99 -8.64 10.09
C PRO A 74 20.57 -9.23 10.11
N SER A 75 20.22 -10.14 11.01
CA SER A 75 18.88 -10.73 11.09
C SER A 75 17.86 -9.74 11.69
N PRO A 76 16.72 -9.48 11.02
CA PRO A 76 15.67 -8.59 11.54
C PRO A 76 14.72 -9.27 12.55
N VAL A 77 14.90 -10.56 12.80
CA VAL A 77 14.07 -11.38 13.70
C VAL A 77 14.95 -12.12 14.69
N THR A 78 14.33 -12.76 15.70
CA THR A 78 15.05 -13.60 16.68
C THR A 78 15.98 -14.57 15.97
N CYS A 79 17.28 -14.39 16.15
CA CYS A 79 18.33 -15.13 15.46
C CYS A 79 18.94 -16.23 16.36
N GLN A 80 19.79 -17.09 15.76
CA GLN A 80 20.49 -18.12 16.53
C GLN A 80 21.37 -17.55 17.65
N HIS A 81 21.96 -16.34 17.48
CA HIS A 81 22.81 -15.73 18.50
C HIS A 81 22.01 -15.32 19.75
N VAL A 82 20.79 -14.81 19.58
CA VAL A 82 19.88 -14.53 20.71
C VAL A 82 19.55 -15.80 21.46
N LEU A 83 19.28 -16.90 20.77
CA LEU A 83 19.03 -18.20 21.38
C LEU A 83 20.28 -18.73 22.09
N THR A 84 21.45 -18.62 21.46
CA THR A 84 22.75 -19.08 22.05
C THR A 84 23.06 -18.31 23.34
N ALA A 85 22.95 -16.96 23.30
CA ALA A 85 23.16 -16.12 24.47
C ALA A 85 22.17 -16.44 25.61
N GLY A 86 20.88 -16.63 25.26
CA GLY A 86 19.83 -16.95 26.20
C GLY A 86 20.02 -18.32 26.86
N LEU A 87 20.35 -19.36 26.09
CA LEU A 87 20.64 -20.70 26.59
C LEU A 87 21.89 -20.71 27.47
N TRP A 88 22.90 -19.93 27.14
CA TRP A 88 24.13 -19.80 27.92
C TRP A 88 23.87 -19.14 29.28
N LEU A 89 23.11 -18.05 29.31
CA LEU A 89 22.70 -17.40 30.56
C LEU A 89 21.83 -18.31 31.41
N ALA A 90 20.85 -19.01 30.81
CA ALA A 90 20.01 -19.97 31.50
C ALA A 90 20.81 -21.11 32.18
N ALA A 91 21.84 -21.61 31.50
CA ALA A 91 22.74 -22.66 32.05
C ALA A 91 23.62 -22.14 33.21
N GLY A 92 23.90 -20.83 33.25
CA GLY A 92 24.67 -20.19 34.32
C GLY A 92 23.84 -19.82 35.57
N ALA A 93 22.52 -19.93 35.49
CA ALA A 93 21.64 -19.73 36.66
C ALA A 93 21.83 -20.91 37.65
N GLY A 94 22.41 -20.64 38.79
CA GLY A 94 22.48 -21.64 39.88
C GLY A 94 21.04 -22.08 40.26
N THR A 95 20.87 -23.30 40.76
CA THR A 95 19.60 -23.89 41.16
C THR A 95 18.80 -22.93 42.07
N PRO A 96 17.57 -22.51 41.69
CA PRO A 96 16.83 -21.51 42.46
C PRO A 96 16.54 -22.01 43.85
N GLN A 97 16.99 -21.29 44.86
CA GLN A 97 16.61 -21.51 46.24
C GLN A 97 15.20 -20.95 46.47
N VAL A 98 14.24 -21.83 46.74
CA VAL A 98 12.79 -21.57 46.84
C VAL A 98 12.51 -20.55 47.94
N ALA A 99 12.07 -19.35 47.58
CA ALA A 99 11.37 -18.43 48.47
C ALA A 99 9.86 -18.69 48.43
N ALA A 100 9.18 -18.49 49.53
CA ALA A 100 7.90 -19.04 49.95
C ALA A 100 6.61 -18.61 49.20
N SER A 101 6.65 -18.27 47.94
CA SER A 101 5.47 -18.18 47.06
C SER A 101 5.76 -18.98 45.77
N SER A 102 4.76 -19.75 45.30
CA SER A 102 4.89 -20.50 44.05
C SER A 102 5.26 -19.52 42.92
N PRO A 103 6.24 -19.85 42.08
CA PRO A 103 6.57 -19.00 40.91
C PRO A 103 5.34 -18.63 40.06
N ALA A 104 4.37 -19.52 39.97
CA ALA A 104 3.12 -19.30 39.27
C ALA A 104 2.18 -18.31 39.97
N ASP A 105 2.30 -18.09 41.29
CA ASP A 105 1.53 -17.08 42.02
C ASP A 105 2.04 -15.66 41.71
N ALA A 106 3.35 -15.50 41.69
CA ALA A 106 3.95 -14.21 41.28
C ALA A 106 3.59 -13.82 39.84
N LEU A 107 3.58 -14.78 38.90
CA LEU A 107 3.17 -14.56 37.53
C LEU A 107 1.68 -14.20 37.39
N HIS A 108 0.85 -14.84 38.23
CA HIS A 108 -0.58 -14.52 38.33
C HIS A 108 -0.78 -13.07 38.78
N ASP A 109 -0.14 -12.67 39.86
CA ASP A 109 -0.25 -11.32 40.42
C ASP A 109 0.23 -10.26 39.42
N GLU A 110 1.29 -10.56 38.66
CA GLU A 110 1.82 -9.67 37.64
C GLU A 110 0.79 -9.45 36.51
N LEU A 111 0.14 -10.49 35.98
CA LEU A 111 -0.92 -10.35 34.98
C LEU A 111 -2.18 -9.67 35.53
N MET A 112 -2.54 -9.93 36.78
CA MET A 112 -3.70 -9.31 37.43
C MET A 112 -3.50 -7.83 37.75
N ALA A 113 -2.24 -7.38 37.89
CA ALA A 113 -1.90 -5.97 38.12
C ALA A 113 -1.96 -5.07 36.89
N LEU A 114 -2.03 -5.64 35.67
CA LEU A 114 -2.12 -4.86 34.43
C LEU A 114 -3.50 -4.22 34.29
N ASP A 115 -3.55 -2.90 34.23
CA ASP A 115 -4.78 -2.14 34.10
C ASP A 115 -5.18 -1.85 32.65
N ALA A 116 -6.41 -1.39 32.44
CA ALA A 116 -6.94 -1.07 31.13
C ALA A 116 -6.16 0.06 30.41
N ALA A 117 -5.53 0.98 31.17
CA ALA A 117 -4.74 2.07 30.61
C ALA A 117 -3.44 1.54 30.02
N THR A 118 -2.74 0.67 30.74
CA THR A 118 -1.50 -0.02 30.30
C THR A 118 -1.75 -0.87 29.06
N LEU A 119 -2.80 -1.69 29.08
CA LEU A 119 -3.18 -2.54 27.94
C LEU A 119 -3.58 -1.72 26.71
N THR A 120 -4.26 -0.59 26.91
CA THR A 120 -4.63 0.32 25.84
C THR A 120 -3.40 1.09 25.30
N ALA A 121 -2.46 1.46 26.14
CA ALA A 121 -1.21 2.09 25.72
C ALA A 121 -0.36 1.13 24.87
N TYR A 122 -0.39 -0.16 25.19
CA TYR A 122 0.38 -1.20 24.51
C TYR A 122 -0.15 -1.55 23.11
N ALA A 123 -1.44 -1.88 22.97
CA ALA A 123 -2.03 -2.31 21.69
C ALA A 123 -2.92 -1.26 21.01
N GLY A 124 -3.04 -0.08 21.59
CA GLY A 124 -4.01 0.92 21.18
C GLY A 124 -5.46 0.56 21.55
N LEU A 125 -6.36 1.55 21.52
CA LEU A 125 -7.79 1.33 21.77
C LEU A 125 -8.44 0.33 20.79
N PRO A 126 -8.10 0.35 19.47
CA PRO A 126 -8.60 -0.66 18.53
C PRO A 126 -8.12 -2.07 18.86
N GLY A 127 -6.87 -2.24 19.29
CA GLY A 127 -6.30 -3.54 19.71
C GLY A 127 -6.97 -4.07 20.97
N PHE A 128 -7.20 -3.22 21.97
CA PHE A 128 -7.94 -3.59 23.18
C PHE A 128 -9.38 -4.01 22.86
N ARG A 129 -10.11 -3.25 22.04
CA ARG A 129 -11.49 -3.59 21.64
C ARG A 129 -11.54 -4.90 20.87
N TRP A 130 -10.61 -5.11 19.95
CA TRP A 130 -10.50 -6.35 19.20
C TRP A 130 -10.27 -7.55 20.15
N ALA A 131 -9.38 -7.42 21.13
CA ALA A 131 -9.12 -8.43 22.13
C ALA A 131 -10.36 -8.75 22.98
N SER A 132 -11.13 -7.72 23.36
CA SER A 132 -12.39 -7.90 24.09
C SER A 132 -13.43 -8.64 23.25
N ILE A 133 -13.62 -8.27 21.98
CA ILE A 133 -14.55 -8.94 21.05
C ILE A 133 -14.15 -10.40 20.85
N LEU A 134 -12.85 -10.68 20.70
CA LEU A 134 -12.35 -12.05 20.56
C LEU A 134 -12.76 -12.94 21.75
N LEU A 135 -12.81 -12.38 22.97
CA LEU A 135 -13.15 -13.08 24.19
C LEU A 135 -14.66 -13.12 24.47
N ASP A 136 -15.45 -12.29 23.79
CA ASP A 136 -16.91 -12.28 23.85
C ASP A 136 -17.54 -13.31 22.90
N ASP A 137 -16.73 -13.94 22.02
CA ASP A 137 -17.16 -15.05 21.16
C ASP A 137 -17.45 -16.28 22.03
N ALA A 138 -18.76 -16.51 22.27
CA ALA A 138 -19.24 -17.47 23.26
C ALA A 138 -19.03 -18.95 22.87
N ASP A 139 -18.70 -19.21 21.58
CA ASP A 139 -18.67 -20.58 21.06
C ASP A 139 -17.41 -21.37 21.46
N GLU A 140 -16.34 -20.71 21.90
CA GLU A 140 -15.13 -21.42 22.34
C GLU A 140 -14.26 -20.58 23.30
N PRO A 141 -14.43 -20.77 24.61
CA PRO A 141 -13.64 -20.04 25.60
C PRO A 141 -12.15 -20.45 25.54
N PRO A 142 -11.22 -19.51 25.82
CA PRO A 142 -9.81 -19.84 25.91
C PRO A 142 -9.54 -20.82 27.04
N VAL A 143 -8.65 -21.78 26.80
CA VAL A 143 -8.21 -22.76 27.81
C VAL A 143 -7.00 -22.20 28.55
N LEU A 144 -7.08 -22.15 29.88
CA LEU A 144 -6.03 -21.64 30.76
C LEU A 144 -5.40 -22.78 31.55
N THR A 145 -4.05 -22.79 31.60
CA THR A 145 -3.34 -23.72 32.48
C THR A 145 -2.28 -22.98 33.30
N ARG A 146 -1.94 -23.53 34.46
CA ARG A 146 -0.99 -22.97 35.42
C ARG A 146 -0.07 -24.08 35.91
N ASP A 147 1.08 -24.21 35.20
CA ASP A 147 2.00 -25.32 35.43
C ASP A 147 3.46 -24.84 35.33
N GLY A 148 3.94 -24.18 36.40
CA GLY A 148 5.25 -23.54 36.42
C GLY A 148 5.33 -22.20 35.66
N TYR A 149 4.50 -22.03 34.65
CA TYR A 149 4.23 -20.81 33.89
C TYR A 149 2.73 -20.72 33.58
N LEU A 150 2.29 -19.57 33.06
CA LEU A 150 0.88 -19.39 32.70
C LEU A 150 0.70 -19.62 31.21
N THR A 151 -0.31 -20.42 30.83
CA THR A 151 -0.61 -20.67 29.43
C THR A 151 -2.06 -20.29 29.11
N VAL A 152 -2.28 -19.64 27.98
CA VAL A 152 -3.60 -19.36 27.42
C VAL A 152 -3.65 -19.88 25.99
N THR A 153 -4.55 -20.82 25.73
CA THR A 153 -4.77 -21.41 24.41
C THR A 153 -6.09 -20.94 23.82
N PHE A 154 -6.07 -20.53 22.57
CA PHE A 154 -7.24 -20.21 21.75
C PHE A 154 -7.45 -21.36 20.75
N PRO A 155 -8.29 -22.38 21.06
CA PRO A 155 -8.31 -23.62 20.29
C PRO A 155 -8.71 -23.44 18.83
N ARG A 156 -9.75 -22.63 18.52
CA ARG A 156 -10.17 -22.34 17.14
C ARG A 156 -9.08 -21.70 16.26
N ARG A 157 -8.15 -21.00 16.89
CA ARG A 157 -7.04 -20.34 16.18
C ARG A 157 -5.78 -21.18 16.18
N GLY A 158 -5.77 -22.29 16.90
CA GLY A 158 -4.58 -23.11 17.10
C GLY A 158 -3.42 -22.33 17.72
N LEU A 159 -3.73 -21.28 18.51
CA LEU A 159 -2.75 -20.34 19.06
C LEU A 159 -2.59 -20.56 20.55
N THR A 160 -1.37 -20.76 21.01
CA THR A 160 -1.02 -20.89 22.43
C THR A 160 -0.03 -19.80 22.83
N ALA A 161 -0.35 -19.11 23.91
CA ALA A 161 0.53 -18.11 24.52
C ALA A 161 1.05 -18.60 25.86
N ARG A 162 2.34 -18.36 26.14
CA ARG A 162 3.00 -18.69 27.41
C ARG A 162 3.54 -17.42 28.05
N TYR A 163 3.31 -17.29 29.35
CA TYR A 163 3.81 -16.20 30.16
C TYR A 163 4.75 -16.71 31.24
N LEU A 164 5.97 -16.21 31.23
CA LEU A 164 7.02 -16.61 32.15
C LEU A 164 7.50 -15.46 33.06
N GLY A 165 6.82 -14.28 32.98
CA GLY A 165 7.19 -13.06 33.67
C GLY A 165 7.91 -12.08 32.76
N GLY A 166 8.05 -10.80 33.18
CA GLY A 166 8.78 -9.77 32.45
C GLY A 166 7.91 -8.84 31.59
N GLY A 167 6.61 -8.80 31.86
CA GLY A 167 5.68 -7.86 31.20
C GLY A 167 5.11 -8.37 29.86
N LEU A 168 4.38 -7.49 29.14
CA LEU A 168 3.62 -7.85 27.93
C LEU A 168 4.50 -8.36 26.79
N ASP A 169 5.71 -7.85 26.66
CA ASP A 169 6.64 -8.24 25.58
C ASP A 169 7.24 -9.63 25.80
N ALA A 170 7.26 -10.10 27.03
CA ALA A 170 7.69 -11.44 27.38
C ALA A 170 6.63 -12.54 27.17
N LEU A 171 5.40 -12.19 26.73
CA LEU A 171 4.39 -13.14 26.29
C LEU A 171 4.81 -13.80 24.98
N VAL A 172 5.10 -15.09 25.02
CA VAL A 172 5.56 -15.89 23.88
C VAL A 172 4.37 -16.56 23.21
N LEU A 173 4.14 -16.31 21.95
CA LEU A 173 3.15 -16.99 21.11
C LEU A 173 3.83 -18.13 20.32
N ASP A 174 3.15 -19.27 20.18
CA ASP A 174 3.66 -20.43 19.43
C ASP A 174 3.67 -20.23 17.89
N GLN A 175 3.05 -19.15 17.42
CA GLN A 175 3.00 -18.80 16.00
C GLN A 175 3.26 -17.29 15.80
N ALA A 176 3.88 -16.94 14.68
CA ALA A 176 4.00 -15.56 14.24
C ALA A 176 2.62 -15.07 13.72
N VAL A 177 2.03 -14.09 14.41
CA VAL A 177 0.71 -13.54 14.06
C VAL A 177 0.82 -12.04 13.77
N PRO A 178 0.16 -11.52 12.72
CA PRO A 178 0.11 -10.08 12.47
C PRO A 178 -0.62 -9.35 13.61
N GLY A 179 -0.02 -8.27 14.12
CA GLY A 179 -0.58 -7.51 15.25
C GLY A 179 -0.49 -8.28 16.55
N VAL A 180 0.70 -8.81 16.85
CA VAL A 180 1.01 -9.60 18.06
C VAL A 180 0.57 -8.90 19.35
N GLU A 181 0.63 -7.57 19.40
CA GLU A 181 0.27 -6.75 20.56
C GLU A 181 -1.20 -6.97 20.99
N ARG A 182 -2.13 -7.04 20.04
CA ARG A 182 -3.56 -7.28 20.34
C ARG A 182 -3.82 -8.70 20.86
N PHE A 183 -3.03 -9.69 20.41
CA PHE A 183 -3.11 -11.06 20.93
C PHE A 183 -2.54 -11.15 22.35
N ARG A 184 -1.43 -10.48 22.64
CA ARG A 184 -0.88 -10.38 23.99
C ARG A 184 -1.88 -9.74 24.94
N VAL A 185 -2.57 -8.67 24.52
CA VAL A 185 -3.66 -8.07 25.29
C VAL A 185 -4.82 -9.05 25.47
N ALA A 186 -5.20 -9.82 24.44
CA ALA A 186 -6.25 -10.83 24.56
C ALA A 186 -5.89 -11.93 25.57
N VAL A 187 -4.62 -12.35 25.64
CA VAL A 187 -4.12 -13.30 26.63
C VAL A 187 -4.30 -12.79 28.06
N VAL A 188 -3.89 -11.53 28.31
CA VAL A 188 -4.04 -10.89 29.62
C VAL A 188 -5.52 -10.77 30.00
N LEU A 189 -6.36 -10.26 29.11
CA LEU A 189 -7.80 -10.12 29.34
C LEU A 189 -8.48 -11.47 29.57
N ALA A 190 -8.07 -12.53 28.83
CA ALA A 190 -8.57 -13.89 29.04
C ALA A 190 -8.24 -14.40 30.46
N TRP A 191 -6.96 -14.21 30.85
CA TRP A 191 -6.50 -14.59 32.19
C TRP A 191 -7.25 -13.85 33.28
N GLN A 192 -7.37 -12.53 33.18
CA GLN A 192 -8.06 -11.67 34.14
C GLN A 192 -9.55 -12.00 34.23
N ARG A 193 -10.25 -12.21 33.10
CA ARG A 193 -11.67 -12.59 33.08
C ARG A 193 -11.93 -13.92 33.79
N ALA A 194 -11.07 -14.92 33.56
CA ALA A 194 -11.19 -16.22 34.22
C ALA A 194 -11.00 -16.14 35.72
N HIS A 195 -10.31 -15.09 36.20
CA HIS A 195 -10.11 -14.84 37.65
C HIS A 195 -10.99 -13.70 38.18
N GLY A 196 -12.09 -13.37 37.46
CA GLY A 196 -13.14 -12.46 37.95
C GLY A 196 -12.86 -10.97 37.74
N LEU A 197 -11.77 -10.60 37.01
CA LEU A 197 -11.47 -9.21 36.69
C LEU A 197 -11.85 -8.93 35.24
N VAL A 198 -12.91 -8.16 35.02
CA VAL A 198 -13.35 -7.72 33.68
C VAL A 198 -12.95 -6.27 33.49
N LEU A 199 -11.93 -6.04 32.65
CA LEU A 199 -11.53 -4.70 32.26
C LEU A 199 -12.38 -4.21 31.07
N THR A 200 -12.89 -2.99 31.17
CA THR A 200 -13.53 -2.31 30.06
C THR A 200 -12.54 -1.30 29.43
N PRO A 201 -12.55 -1.14 28.09
CA PRO A 201 -11.70 -0.13 27.49
C PRO A 201 -12.06 1.24 28.08
N PRO A 202 -11.06 2.11 28.34
CA PRO A 202 -11.32 3.45 28.85
C PRO A 202 -12.30 4.15 27.89
N ALA A 203 -13.37 4.72 28.45
CA ALA A 203 -14.34 5.48 27.66
C ALA A 203 -13.59 6.59 26.92
N PRO A 204 -13.96 6.93 25.66
CA PRO A 204 -13.44 8.11 25.02
C PRO A 204 -13.73 9.28 25.95
N ARG A 205 -12.69 9.89 26.48
CA ARG A 205 -12.83 11.02 27.40
C ARG A 205 -13.58 12.11 26.66
N GLY A 206 -14.84 12.31 27.07
CA GLY A 206 -15.66 13.40 26.59
C GLY A 206 -14.91 14.71 26.81
N THR A 207 -14.80 15.50 25.75
CA THR A 207 -14.22 16.83 25.72
C THR A 207 -14.91 17.76 26.71
N ARG A 208 -14.44 17.79 27.96
CA ARG A 208 -14.64 18.87 28.90
C ARG A 208 -13.33 19.15 29.64
N GLY A 209 -12.54 20.03 29.06
CA GLY A 209 -11.32 20.51 29.65
C GLY A 209 -10.56 21.35 28.61
N THR A 210 -10.54 22.67 28.79
CA THR A 210 -9.89 23.66 27.94
C THR A 210 -8.37 23.64 28.14
N GLY A 211 -7.74 22.49 27.78
CA GLY A 211 -6.28 22.36 27.70
C GLY A 211 -5.95 21.17 26.78
N PRO A 212 -4.89 21.24 25.95
CA PRO A 212 -4.49 20.09 25.15
C PRO A 212 -4.09 18.95 26.08
N SER A 213 -4.69 17.75 25.89
CA SER A 213 -4.33 16.56 26.65
C SER A 213 -2.88 16.17 26.34
N GLU A 214 -2.14 15.55 27.27
CA GLU A 214 -0.77 15.05 27.02
C GLU A 214 -0.69 14.18 25.74
N ALA A 215 -1.71 13.38 25.46
CA ALA A 215 -1.81 12.59 24.23
C ALA A 215 -1.96 13.46 22.97
N ALA A 216 -2.66 14.60 23.05
CA ALA A 216 -2.77 15.54 21.94
C ALA A 216 -1.46 16.30 21.70
N VAL A 217 -0.78 16.72 22.78
CA VAL A 217 0.55 17.36 22.72
C VAL A 217 1.58 16.39 22.14
N SER A 218 1.57 15.13 22.57
CA SER A 218 2.45 14.07 22.05
C SER A 218 2.19 13.80 20.56
N ARG A 219 0.92 13.77 20.13
CA ARG A 219 0.54 13.57 18.72
C ARG A 219 1.00 14.75 17.85
N THR A 220 0.83 15.98 18.32
CA THR A 220 1.28 17.19 17.61
C THR A 220 2.80 17.18 17.40
N ALA A 221 3.56 16.88 18.44
CA ALA A 221 5.01 16.75 18.35
C ALA A 221 5.47 15.61 17.45
N SER A 222 4.73 14.49 17.44
CA SER A 222 5.00 13.36 16.54
C SER A 222 4.72 13.71 15.08
N ARG A 223 3.63 14.43 14.79
CA ARG A 223 3.29 14.94 13.46
C ARG A 223 4.35 15.93 12.95
N GLU A 224 4.80 16.84 13.78
CA GLU A 224 5.87 17.79 13.43
C GLU A 224 7.17 17.07 13.04
N ARG A 225 7.64 16.15 13.88
CA ARG A 225 8.84 15.36 13.58
C ARG A 225 8.68 14.52 12.32
N LEU A 226 7.51 13.92 12.10
CA LEU A 226 7.24 13.18 10.87
C LEU A 226 7.32 14.10 9.64
N ARG A 227 6.70 15.30 9.66
CA ARG A 227 6.74 16.23 8.52
C ARG A 227 8.18 16.59 8.18
N ALA A 228 8.99 16.92 9.19
CA ALA A 228 10.42 17.20 9.01
C ALA A 228 11.18 16.00 8.40
N THR A 229 10.94 14.78 8.92
CA THR A 229 11.59 13.55 8.44
C THR A 229 11.15 13.22 7.01
N ALA A 230 9.86 13.32 6.71
CA ALA A 230 9.33 13.07 5.37
C ALA A 230 9.89 14.08 4.36
N ALA A 231 9.90 15.39 4.69
CA ALA A 231 10.50 16.42 3.84
C ALA A 231 12.00 16.12 3.58
N ALA A 232 12.73 15.68 4.60
CA ALA A 232 14.15 15.35 4.47
C ALA A 232 14.38 14.16 3.52
N VAL A 233 13.66 13.05 3.70
CA VAL A 233 13.84 11.88 2.82
C VAL A 233 13.41 12.16 1.39
N LEU A 234 12.34 12.93 1.15
CA LEU A 234 11.90 13.32 -0.19
C LEU A 234 12.94 14.22 -0.88
N ARG A 235 13.54 15.19 -0.17
CA ARG A 235 14.67 15.97 -0.70
C ARG A 235 15.90 15.12 -0.97
N ASP A 236 16.23 14.20 -0.07
CA ASP A 236 17.38 13.31 -0.26
C ASP A 236 17.22 12.42 -1.49
N THR A 237 15.99 11.97 -1.82
CA THR A 237 15.67 11.20 -3.02
C THR A 237 16.11 11.94 -4.30
N VAL A 238 15.78 13.22 -4.44
CA VAL A 238 16.20 14.00 -5.62
C VAL A 238 17.62 14.56 -5.49
N ARG A 239 18.16 14.70 -4.28
CA ARG A 239 19.55 15.12 -4.06
C ARG A 239 20.53 14.06 -4.55
N VAL A 240 20.26 12.80 -4.25
CA VAL A 240 21.05 11.66 -4.73
C VAL A 240 20.82 11.43 -6.22
N GLY A 241 19.60 11.66 -6.68
CA GLY A 241 19.14 11.43 -8.05
C GLY A 241 18.31 10.13 -8.14
N VAL A 242 17.18 10.23 -8.85
CA VAL A 242 16.24 9.10 -8.96
C VAL A 242 16.83 7.89 -9.67
N SER A 243 17.87 8.09 -10.50
CA SER A 243 18.62 7.00 -11.15
C SER A 243 19.70 6.36 -10.25
N HIS A 244 19.93 6.90 -9.04
CA HIS A 244 21.02 6.47 -8.14
C HIS A 244 20.51 6.13 -6.74
N LEU A 245 19.25 5.74 -6.60
CA LEU A 245 18.64 5.41 -5.32
C LEU A 245 19.27 4.18 -4.69
N SER A 246 19.25 4.15 -3.36
CA SER A 246 19.82 3.05 -2.56
C SER A 246 18.74 2.38 -1.70
N PRO A 247 18.97 1.13 -1.24
CA PRO A 247 18.08 0.47 -0.28
C PRO A 247 17.81 1.30 0.99
N ALA A 248 18.78 2.11 1.43
CA ALA A 248 18.61 2.98 2.60
C ALA A 248 17.53 4.06 2.40
N ILE A 249 17.38 4.62 1.19
CA ILE A 249 16.29 5.54 0.87
C ILE A 249 14.95 4.81 0.91
N HIS A 250 14.87 3.61 0.33
CA HIS A 250 13.68 2.76 0.38
C HIS A 250 13.24 2.49 1.82
N GLU A 251 14.13 2.02 2.69
CA GLU A 251 13.82 1.74 4.10
C GLU A 251 13.32 2.98 4.86
N ARG A 252 13.92 4.15 4.61
CA ARG A 252 13.48 5.42 5.21
C ARG A 252 12.07 5.81 4.75
N LEU A 253 11.73 5.59 3.47
CA LEU A 253 10.39 5.84 2.93
C LEU A 253 9.36 4.89 3.53
N VAL A 254 9.66 3.60 3.63
CA VAL A 254 8.81 2.59 4.29
C VAL A 254 8.55 2.97 5.75
N THR A 255 9.62 3.33 6.48
CA THR A 255 9.51 3.74 7.89
C THR A 255 8.64 4.99 8.04
N ALA A 256 8.86 6.00 7.19
CA ALA A 256 8.05 7.22 7.20
C ALA A 256 6.58 6.94 6.85
N ALA A 257 6.28 5.99 5.94
CA ALA A 257 4.92 5.59 5.60
C ALA A 257 4.19 4.93 6.78
N VAL A 258 4.87 4.04 7.51
CA VAL A 258 4.33 3.41 8.72
C VAL A 258 4.07 4.46 9.81
N TRP A 259 5.02 5.38 10.02
CA TRP A 259 4.86 6.46 10.97
C TRP A 259 3.70 7.40 10.61
N ALA A 260 3.57 7.77 9.33
CA ALA A 260 2.45 8.58 8.83
C ALA A 260 1.10 7.92 9.10
N GLN A 261 1.00 6.60 8.93
CA GLN A 261 -0.20 5.83 9.27
C GLN A 261 -0.49 5.90 10.79
N GLY A 262 0.53 5.78 11.62
CA GLY A 262 0.39 5.81 13.09
C GLY A 262 -0.08 7.17 13.65
N VAL A 263 0.29 8.28 13.00
CA VAL A 263 -0.16 9.63 13.39
C VAL A 263 -1.39 10.12 12.61
N GLU A 264 -2.04 9.21 11.87
CA GLU A 264 -3.28 9.44 11.12
C GLU A 264 -3.12 10.41 9.92
N TYR A 265 -1.95 10.53 9.34
CA TYR A 265 -1.72 11.19 8.06
C TYR A 265 -1.91 10.17 6.91
N HIS A 266 -3.15 9.71 6.75
CA HIS A 266 -3.49 8.59 5.85
C HIS A 266 -3.09 8.84 4.40
N ARG A 267 -3.28 10.08 3.91
CA ARG A 267 -2.91 10.46 2.55
C ARG A 267 -1.40 10.43 2.33
N LEU A 268 -0.64 11.00 3.26
CA LEU A 268 0.82 10.97 3.21
C LEU A 268 1.35 9.53 3.30
N ALA A 269 0.76 8.71 4.16
CA ALA A 269 1.12 7.29 4.27
C ALA A 269 0.94 6.52 2.96
N LEU A 270 -0.14 6.78 2.22
CA LEU A 270 -0.39 6.16 0.91
C LEU A 270 0.62 6.62 -0.15
N LEU A 271 0.93 7.91 -0.20
CA LEU A 271 1.92 8.46 -1.13
C LEU A 271 3.32 7.90 -0.84
N LEU A 272 3.75 7.90 0.42
CA LEU A 272 5.06 7.38 0.80
C LEU A 272 5.19 5.88 0.51
N ARG A 273 4.13 5.08 0.67
CA ARG A 273 4.12 3.66 0.25
C ARG A 273 4.27 3.53 -1.26
N ARG A 274 3.51 4.28 -2.05
CA ARG A 274 3.61 4.24 -3.51
C ARG A 274 5.01 4.63 -3.98
N ILE A 275 5.59 5.68 -3.40
CA ILE A 275 6.97 6.08 -3.67
C ILE A 275 7.95 4.95 -3.31
N SER A 276 7.77 4.30 -2.15
CA SER A 276 8.65 3.19 -1.76
C SER A 276 8.53 1.99 -2.69
N ASP A 277 7.31 1.66 -3.15
CA ASP A 277 7.07 0.58 -4.12
C ASP A 277 7.75 0.88 -5.47
N GLU A 278 7.68 2.15 -5.96
CA GLU A 278 8.39 2.57 -7.18
C GLU A 278 9.91 2.54 -7.02
N VAL A 279 10.43 2.96 -5.87
CA VAL A 279 11.87 2.85 -5.56
C VAL A 279 12.31 1.37 -5.55
N GLU A 280 11.51 0.46 -5.00
CA GLU A 280 11.80 -0.97 -5.05
C GLU A 280 11.89 -1.49 -6.48
N LEU A 281 10.94 -1.08 -7.37
CA LEU A 281 10.97 -1.45 -8.79
C LEU A 281 12.26 -0.98 -9.48
N LEU A 282 12.74 0.23 -9.17
CA LEU A 282 14.02 0.75 -9.68
C LEU A 282 15.21 -0.06 -9.15
N LEU A 283 15.24 -0.39 -7.86
CA LEU A 283 16.31 -1.15 -7.24
C LEU A 283 16.45 -2.57 -7.81
N VAL A 284 15.32 -3.23 -8.11
CA VAL A 284 15.33 -4.56 -8.76
C VAL A 284 15.44 -4.46 -10.29
N ARG A 285 15.63 -3.28 -10.85
CA ARG A 285 15.72 -3.00 -12.31
C ARG A 285 14.55 -3.60 -13.08
N SER A 286 13.36 -3.43 -12.55
CA SER A 286 12.13 -3.85 -13.23
C SER A 286 11.92 -3.04 -14.51
N ALA A 287 11.51 -3.69 -15.59
CA ALA A 287 11.08 -3.01 -16.81
C ALA A 287 9.83 -2.11 -16.61
N ARG A 288 9.15 -2.26 -15.46
CA ARG A 288 7.98 -1.47 -15.06
C ARG A 288 8.33 -0.22 -14.26
N ALA A 289 9.61 -0.05 -13.89
CA ALA A 289 10.07 1.12 -13.16
C ALA A 289 9.95 2.37 -14.04
N ASP A 290 9.34 3.43 -13.50
CA ASP A 290 9.25 4.74 -14.15
C ASP A 290 9.82 5.81 -13.21
N ASP A 291 11.04 6.25 -13.48
CA ASP A 291 11.74 7.26 -12.70
C ASP A 291 11.07 8.64 -12.76
N LEU A 292 10.33 8.92 -13.83
CA LEU A 292 9.61 10.19 -13.99
C LEU A 292 8.28 10.16 -13.21
N ALA A 293 7.56 9.04 -13.23
CA ALA A 293 6.39 8.86 -12.38
C ALA A 293 6.76 8.93 -10.89
N LEU A 294 7.90 8.34 -10.51
CA LEU A 294 8.46 8.47 -9.17
C LEU A 294 8.73 9.93 -8.80
N LEU A 295 9.37 10.71 -9.70
CA LEU A 295 9.63 12.14 -9.47
C LEU A 295 8.33 12.92 -9.21
N ASP A 296 7.30 12.64 -10.00
CA ASP A 296 5.99 13.29 -9.86
C ASP A 296 5.34 12.98 -8.51
N ASP A 297 5.41 11.73 -8.07
CA ASP A 297 4.89 11.31 -6.76
C ASP A 297 5.69 11.93 -5.59
N VAL A 298 7.01 11.99 -5.70
CA VAL A 298 7.88 12.64 -4.72
C VAL A 298 7.56 14.14 -4.61
N ALA A 299 7.34 14.82 -5.75
CA ALA A 299 6.97 16.23 -5.77
C ALA A 299 5.59 16.48 -5.13
N VAL A 300 4.59 15.63 -5.42
CA VAL A 300 3.26 15.70 -4.79
C VAL A 300 3.33 15.43 -3.28
N ALA A 301 4.11 14.44 -2.86
CA ALA A 301 4.28 14.14 -1.43
C ALA A 301 4.96 15.29 -0.69
N HIS A 302 5.99 15.91 -1.32
CA HIS A 302 6.67 17.08 -0.77
C HIS A 302 5.72 18.28 -0.64
N ALA A 303 4.93 18.57 -1.66
CA ALA A 303 3.91 19.62 -1.63
C ALA A 303 2.84 19.36 -0.54
N LEU A 304 2.43 18.09 -0.36
CA LEU A 304 1.50 17.71 0.70
C LEU A 304 2.12 17.94 2.10
N VAL A 305 3.40 17.60 2.29
CA VAL A 305 4.11 17.85 3.57
C VAL A 305 4.17 19.34 3.85
N ALA A 306 4.48 20.18 2.85
CA ALA A 306 4.50 21.62 2.98
C ALA A 306 3.12 22.21 3.33
N ALA A 307 2.05 21.69 2.72
CA ALA A 307 0.68 22.09 3.02
C ALA A 307 0.24 21.67 4.44
N LEU A 308 0.62 20.46 4.89
CA LEU A 308 0.38 20.00 6.26
C LEU A 308 1.17 20.84 7.29
N GLU A 309 2.36 21.30 6.93
CA GLU A 309 3.16 22.22 7.80
C GLU A 309 2.51 23.58 7.87
N ALA A 310 2.10 24.16 6.75
CA ALA A 310 1.45 25.46 6.68
C ALA A 310 0.09 25.50 7.43
N THR A 311 -0.54 24.35 7.61
CA THR A 311 -1.84 24.18 8.29
C THR A 311 -1.72 23.48 9.64
N ALA A 312 -0.52 23.37 10.19
CA ALA A 312 -0.24 22.65 11.43
C ALA A 312 -1.16 23.07 12.59
N GLY A 313 -1.78 22.08 13.24
CA GLY A 313 -2.77 22.29 14.31
C GLY A 313 -4.20 22.55 13.85
N ARG A 314 -4.44 22.74 12.53
CA ARG A 314 -5.76 22.89 11.89
C ARG A 314 -5.82 22.20 10.54
N GLU A 315 -5.13 21.07 10.41
CA GLU A 315 -5.00 20.36 9.13
C GLU A 315 -6.37 19.99 8.57
N PRO A 316 -6.71 20.43 7.34
CA PRO A 316 -7.96 20.04 6.68
C PRO A 316 -8.04 18.53 6.46
N ALA A 317 -9.23 17.94 6.60
CA ALA A 317 -9.46 16.52 6.38
C ALA A 317 -9.04 16.06 4.96
N ALA A 318 -9.11 16.95 3.97
CA ALA A 318 -8.67 16.69 2.60
C ALA A 318 -7.14 16.47 2.50
N LEU A 319 -6.34 17.17 3.31
CA LEU A 319 -4.88 16.98 3.36
C LEU A 319 -4.49 15.76 4.21
N VAL A 320 -5.14 15.56 5.35
CA VAL A 320 -4.91 14.42 6.24
C VAL A 320 -5.31 13.10 5.56
N GLY A 321 -6.39 13.12 4.80
CA GLY A 321 -7.01 11.93 4.21
C GLY A 321 -7.89 11.17 5.22
N ARG A 322 -8.48 10.07 4.75
CA ARG A 322 -9.34 9.21 5.56
C ARG A 322 -8.77 7.80 5.63
N ALA A 323 -9.00 7.12 6.76
CA ALA A 323 -8.72 5.69 6.84
C ALA A 323 -9.60 4.94 5.83
N ARG A 324 -9.02 4.03 5.03
CA ARG A 324 -9.75 3.25 4.01
C ARG A 324 -10.83 2.32 4.57
N THR A 325 -10.92 2.17 5.87
CA THR A 325 -11.84 1.25 6.55
C THR A 325 -13.23 1.83 6.84
N ALA A 326 -13.48 3.10 6.50
CA ALA A 326 -14.81 3.68 6.67
C ALA A 326 -15.70 3.30 5.48
N TYR A 327 -16.79 2.57 5.75
CA TYR A 327 -17.81 2.23 4.78
C TYR A 327 -19.16 2.77 5.26
N ASP A 328 -19.89 3.38 4.34
CA ASP A 328 -21.25 3.86 4.59
C ASP A 328 -22.27 2.78 4.18
N PRO A 329 -23.25 2.46 5.03
CA PRO A 329 -24.28 1.49 4.70
C PRO A 329 -25.23 2.03 3.63
N VAL A 330 -25.51 1.20 2.61
CA VAL A 330 -26.45 1.50 1.55
C VAL A 330 -27.49 0.39 1.49
N ARG A 331 -28.76 0.76 1.61
CA ARG A 331 -29.87 -0.19 1.68
C ARG A 331 -29.96 -1.08 0.43
N ARG A 332 -29.81 -0.48 -0.75
CA ARG A 332 -29.87 -1.16 -2.05
C ARG A 332 -28.99 -0.45 -3.07
N LEU A 333 -28.25 -1.22 -3.85
CA LEU A 333 -27.48 -0.78 -5.02
C LEU A 333 -27.84 -1.68 -6.20
N ASP A 334 -28.26 -1.07 -7.30
CA ASP A 334 -28.51 -1.75 -8.56
C ASP A 334 -27.32 -1.48 -9.49
N LEU A 335 -26.53 -2.50 -9.74
CA LEU A 335 -25.24 -2.44 -10.41
C LEU A 335 -25.25 -3.26 -11.69
N VAL A 336 -24.30 -2.96 -12.59
CA VAL A 336 -23.96 -3.86 -13.71
C VAL A 336 -22.49 -4.22 -13.61
N GLY A 337 -22.19 -5.50 -13.70
CA GLY A 337 -20.82 -6.00 -13.69
C GLY A 337 -20.11 -5.78 -15.03
N LEU A 338 -18.95 -5.11 -15.00
CA LEU A 338 -18.19 -4.76 -16.20
C LEU A 338 -16.94 -5.64 -16.40
N GLY A 339 -16.71 -6.62 -15.52
CA GLY A 339 -15.57 -7.51 -15.59
C GLY A 339 -14.62 -7.34 -14.41
N GLY A 340 -13.44 -7.90 -14.54
CA GLY A 340 -12.43 -7.87 -13.49
C GLY A 340 -11.03 -8.01 -14.03
N ARG A 341 -10.03 -7.71 -13.19
CA ARG A 341 -8.63 -7.92 -13.52
C ARG A 341 -7.84 -8.46 -12.33
N PRO A 342 -6.94 -9.41 -12.57
CA PRO A 342 -5.94 -9.80 -11.58
C PRO A 342 -4.81 -8.78 -11.60
N TRP A 343 -4.18 -8.55 -10.45
CA TRP A 343 -3.05 -7.63 -10.34
C TRP A 343 -2.05 -8.08 -9.27
N ARG A 344 -0.86 -7.53 -9.36
CA ARG A 344 0.24 -7.71 -8.41
C ARG A 344 0.94 -6.37 -8.20
N THR A 345 1.35 -6.09 -6.95
CA THR A 345 2.17 -4.92 -6.62
C THR A 345 3.63 -5.29 -6.40
N GLY A 346 4.54 -4.33 -6.51
CA GLY A 346 5.94 -4.50 -6.13
C GLY A 346 6.12 -4.79 -4.63
N SER A 347 5.22 -4.26 -3.79
CA SER A 347 5.20 -4.47 -2.33
C SER A 347 4.74 -5.88 -1.90
N GLY A 348 4.63 -6.84 -2.81
CA GLY A 348 4.31 -8.23 -2.49
C GLY A 348 2.84 -8.49 -2.17
N TYR A 349 1.92 -7.68 -2.71
CA TYR A 349 0.49 -7.95 -2.70
C TYR A 349 0.01 -8.35 -4.08
N HIS A 350 -0.95 -9.27 -4.11
CA HIS A 350 -1.67 -9.63 -5.32
C HIS A 350 -3.17 -9.68 -5.06
N GLY A 351 -3.98 -9.50 -6.09
CA GLY A 351 -5.42 -9.44 -5.91
C GLY A 351 -6.23 -9.51 -7.18
N LEU A 352 -7.53 -9.59 -6.98
CA LEU A 352 -8.56 -9.45 -7.99
C LEU A 352 -9.36 -8.19 -7.70
N THR A 353 -9.56 -7.34 -8.73
CA THR A 353 -10.49 -6.21 -8.67
C THR A 353 -11.59 -6.40 -9.71
N CYS A 354 -12.85 -6.33 -9.28
CA CYS A 354 -14.03 -6.34 -10.14
C CYS A 354 -14.62 -4.95 -10.23
N LEU A 355 -15.06 -4.55 -11.42
CA LEU A 355 -15.64 -3.26 -11.72
C LEU A 355 -17.15 -3.37 -11.93
N PHE A 356 -17.88 -2.42 -11.36
CA PHE A 356 -19.34 -2.32 -11.46
C PHE A 356 -19.74 -0.89 -11.85
N TRP A 357 -20.81 -0.77 -12.63
CA TRP A 357 -21.45 0.50 -12.93
C TRP A 357 -22.70 0.69 -12.06
N ASP A 358 -22.76 1.79 -11.33
CA ASP A 358 -23.93 2.28 -10.59
C ASP A 358 -24.58 3.38 -11.43
N ALA A 359 -25.62 3.02 -12.20
CA ALA A 359 -26.30 3.96 -13.09
C ALA A 359 -27.04 5.08 -12.29
N ALA A 360 -27.60 4.74 -11.15
CA ALA A 360 -28.32 5.71 -10.31
C ALA A 360 -27.36 6.75 -9.69
N GLY A 361 -26.18 6.31 -9.26
CA GLY A 361 -25.13 7.17 -8.73
C GLY A 361 -24.23 7.78 -9.80
N SER A 362 -24.37 7.40 -11.08
CA SER A 362 -23.50 7.81 -12.20
C SER A 362 -22.01 7.65 -11.89
N ARG A 363 -21.64 6.49 -11.35
CA ARG A 363 -20.27 6.24 -10.87
C ARG A 363 -19.83 4.79 -11.06
N MET A 364 -18.53 4.62 -11.18
CA MET A 364 -17.89 3.32 -11.14
C MET A 364 -17.62 2.90 -9.69
N LEU A 365 -17.92 1.65 -9.35
CA LEU A 365 -17.63 1.05 -8.07
C LEU A 365 -16.72 -0.16 -8.24
N THR A 366 -15.88 -0.44 -7.26
CA THR A 366 -14.97 -1.59 -7.30
C THR A 366 -15.12 -2.48 -6.07
N TRP A 367 -15.03 -3.78 -6.28
CA TRP A 367 -14.76 -4.74 -5.22
C TRP A 367 -13.38 -5.35 -5.44
N THR A 368 -12.59 -5.44 -4.36
CA THR A 368 -11.23 -5.95 -4.42
C THR A 368 -10.99 -6.96 -3.32
N ASP A 369 -10.45 -8.14 -3.69
CA ASP A 369 -9.87 -9.12 -2.77
C ASP A 369 -8.35 -9.13 -3.00
N ALA A 370 -7.60 -8.74 -1.98
CA ALA A 370 -6.16 -8.59 -2.02
C ALA A 370 -5.50 -9.34 -0.85
N ARG A 371 -4.41 -10.04 -1.14
CA ARG A 371 -3.65 -10.80 -0.14
C ARG A 371 -2.15 -10.55 -0.30
N PRO A 372 -1.36 -10.66 0.80
CA PRO A 372 0.09 -10.75 0.68
C PRO A 372 0.47 -12.01 -0.12
N GLU A 373 1.48 -11.92 -0.96
CA GLU A 373 2.00 -13.08 -1.73
C GLU A 373 2.60 -14.18 -0.85
N THR A 374 2.99 -13.82 0.37
CA THR A 374 3.46 -14.77 1.38
C THR A 374 2.36 -15.69 1.90
N LEU A 375 1.08 -15.33 1.69
CA LEU A 375 -0.06 -16.15 2.06
C LEU A 375 -0.29 -17.23 1.00
N ALA A 376 0.07 -18.48 1.30
CA ALA A 376 -0.13 -19.60 0.41
C ALA A 376 -1.63 -19.86 0.12
N GLY A 377 -1.94 -20.29 -1.10
CA GLY A 377 -3.28 -20.74 -1.48
C GLY A 377 -4.20 -19.66 -2.08
N PHE A 378 -3.78 -18.42 -2.21
CA PHE A 378 -4.51 -17.39 -2.94
C PHE A 378 -3.92 -17.17 -4.34
N ASP A 379 -4.75 -17.40 -5.37
CA ASP A 379 -4.44 -17.08 -6.76
C ASP A 379 -5.46 -16.06 -7.28
N PRO A 380 -5.04 -14.84 -7.67
CA PRO A 380 -5.94 -13.80 -8.20
C PRO A 380 -6.75 -14.24 -9.42
N ARG A 381 -6.21 -15.14 -10.26
CA ARG A 381 -6.93 -15.66 -11.43
C ARG A 381 -7.96 -16.70 -11.03
N ALA A 382 -7.60 -17.64 -10.16
CA ALA A 382 -8.52 -18.63 -9.63
C ALA A 382 -9.66 -17.99 -8.84
N ARG A 383 -9.39 -16.86 -8.15
CA ARG A 383 -10.37 -16.09 -7.36
C ARG A 383 -11.56 -15.63 -8.18
N TRP A 384 -11.38 -15.40 -9.48
CA TRP A 384 -12.45 -15.05 -10.41
C TRP A 384 -13.60 -16.06 -10.46
N ARG A 385 -13.28 -17.34 -10.29
CA ARG A 385 -14.24 -18.46 -10.34
C ARG A 385 -14.55 -19.07 -8.96
N GLN A 386 -13.95 -18.55 -7.89
CA GLN A 386 -14.27 -18.96 -6.53
C GLN A 386 -15.54 -18.25 -6.01
N PRO A 387 -16.15 -18.72 -4.92
CA PRO A 387 -17.34 -18.12 -4.35
C PRO A 387 -17.21 -16.61 -4.16
N ALA A 388 -18.20 -15.85 -4.60
CA ALA A 388 -18.25 -14.41 -4.39
C ALA A 388 -18.40 -14.06 -2.89
N PRO A 389 -18.09 -12.82 -2.46
CA PRO A 389 -18.22 -12.44 -1.06
C PRO A 389 -19.69 -12.27 -0.62
N TRP A 390 -20.61 -12.08 -1.57
CA TRP A 390 -22.01 -11.78 -1.29
C TRP A 390 -22.89 -12.99 -1.55
N THR A 391 -23.70 -13.35 -0.56
CA THR A 391 -24.67 -14.43 -0.69
C THR A 391 -25.65 -14.15 -1.85
N GLY A 392 -25.83 -15.11 -2.73
CA GLY A 392 -26.69 -14.98 -3.93
C GLY A 392 -25.92 -14.68 -5.22
N LEU A 393 -24.65 -14.31 -5.15
CA LEU A 393 -23.74 -14.26 -6.30
C LEU A 393 -22.79 -15.46 -6.25
N ALA A 394 -22.87 -16.35 -7.22
CA ALA A 394 -22.07 -17.59 -7.20
C ALA A 394 -20.56 -17.32 -7.25
N THR A 395 -20.11 -16.52 -8.21
CA THR A 395 -18.71 -16.19 -8.42
C THR A 395 -18.57 -14.74 -8.91
N PRO A 396 -17.41 -14.08 -8.76
CA PRO A 396 -17.16 -12.79 -9.40
C PRO A 396 -17.40 -12.80 -10.91
N ALA A 397 -17.05 -13.90 -11.60
CA ALA A 397 -17.31 -14.09 -13.01
C ALA A 397 -18.80 -14.00 -13.37
N ALA A 398 -19.68 -14.54 -12.53
CA ALA A 398 -21.12 -14.55 -12.75
C ALA A 398 -21.77 -13.17 -12.73
N ALA A 399 -21.07 -12.14 -12.26
CA ALA A 399 -21.54 -10.75 -12.30
C ALA A 399 -21.30 -10.07 -13.66
N THR A 400 -20.39 -10.60 -14.48
CA THR A 400 -19.97 -9.95 -15.74
C THR A 400 -21.10 -9.90 -16.75
N GLY A 401 -21.41 -8.70 -17.24
CA GLY A 401 -22.51 -8.46 -18.18
C GLY A 401 -23.90 -8.67 -17.58
N ARG A 402 -24.03 -8.71 -16.25
CA ARG A 402 -25.28 -9.00 -15.56
C ARG A 402 -25.69 -7.81 -14.66
N ALA A 403 -27.00 -7.67 -14.47
CA ALA A 403 -27.53 -6.81 -13.41
C ALA A 403 -27.29 -7.50 -12.05
N VAL A 404 -26.73 -6.77 -11.12
CA VAL A 404 -26.45 -7.24 -9.75
C VAL A 404 -27.09 -6.27 -8.77
N ALA A 405 -28.17 -6.69 -8.11
CA ALA A 405 -28.78 -5.91 -7.06
C ALA A 405 -28.23 -6.35 -5.70
N LEU A 406 -27.51 -5.46 -5.03
CA LEU A 406 -26.99 -5.66 -3.67
C LEU A 406 -27.93 -5.06 -2.64
N THR A 407 -28.24 -5.79 -1.59
CA THR A 407 -28.98 -5.31 -0.42
C THR A 407 -28.08 -5.31 0.81
N GLN A 408 -28.29 -4.31 1.69
CA GLN A 408 -27.41 -4.07 2.85
C GLN A 408 -25.93 -3.92 2.45
N ALA A 409 -25.69 -3.27 1.31
CA ALA A 409 -24.35 -3.02 0.82
C ALA A 409 -23.62 -1.99 1.69
N GLN A 410 -22.32 -2.04 1.64
CA GLN A 410 -21.45 -1.05 2.27
C GLN A 410 -20.49 -0.49 1.22
N VAL A 411 -20.43 0.84 1.10
CA VAL A 411 -19.63 1.54 0.09
C VAL A 411 -18.72 2.54 0.79
N SER A 412 -17.44 2.52 0.47
CA SER A 412 -16.52 3.55 0.96
C SER A 412 -16.65 4.84 0.15
N PRO A 413 -16.24 6.00 0.70
CA PRO A 413 -16.28 7.27 -0.03
C PRO A 413 -15.53 7.28 -1.36
N ASP A 414 -14.50 6.43 -1.51
CA ASP A 414 -13.73 6.24 -2.73
C ASP A 414 -14.31 5.15 -3.66
N GLY A 415 -15.60 4.78 -3.47
CA GLY A 415 -16.33 3.88 -4.36
C GLY A 415 -15.95 2.41 -4.28
N ARG A 416 -15.42 1.93 -3.14
CA ARG A 416 -15.15 0.50 -2.92
C ARG A 416 -16.32 -0.17 -2.24
N LEU A 417 -16.67 -1.36 -2.74
CA LEU A 417 -17.68 -2.23 -2.15
C LEU A 417 -17.03 -3.13 -1.09
N SER A 418 -17.67 -3.25 0.06
CA SER A 418 -17.25 -4.18 1.11
C SER A 418 -17.67 -5.61 0.74
N GLY A 419 -16.80 -6.58 1.08
CA GLY A 419 -17.12 -8.02 0.98
C GLY A 419 -17.74 -8.58 2.26
N VAL A 420 -18.50 -7.80 3.02
CA VAL A 420 -19.11 -8.25 4.26
C VAL A 420 -20.24 -9.25 4.00
N GLU A 421 -20.31 -10.31 4.80
CA GLU A 421 -21.25 -11.42 4.63
C GLU A 421 -22.73 -11.05 4.76
N SER A 422 -23.04 -9.94 5.45
CA SER A 422 -24.42 -9.44 5.59
C SER A 422 -25.00 -8.87 4.29
N THR A 423 -24.18 -8.59 3.29
CA THR A 423 -24.62 -8.13 1.98
C THR A 423 -25.14 -9.32 1.18
N THR A 424 -26.36 -9.19 0.63
CA THR A 424 -26.93 -10.20 -0.28
C THR A 424 -27.03 -9.67 -1.70
N ALA A 425 -26.88 -10.56 -2.67
CA ALA A 425 -26.92 -10.24 -4.09
C ALA A 425 -28.05 -10.99 -4.79
N SER A 426 -28.72 -10.36 -5.76
CA SER A 426 -29.52 -11.03 -6.76
C SER A 426 -29.01 -10.68 -8.14
N VAL A 427 -28.93 -11.69 -9.03
CA VAL A 427 -28.38 -11.55 -10.37
C VAL A 427 -29.50 -11.69 -11.39
N GLY A 428 -29.54 -10.75 -12.34
CA GLY A 428 -30.50 -10.73 -13.45
C GLY A 428 -29.80 -10.58 -14.78
N ASP A 429 -30.49 -10.93 -15.86
CA ASP A 429 -30.00 -10.77 -17.22
C ASP A 429 -30.14 -9.34 -17.71
N VAL A 430 -29.19 -8.87 -18.51
CA VAL A 430 -29.22 -7.58 -19.20
C VAL A 430 -28.83 -7.83 -20.66
N ARG A 431 -29.66 -7.34 -21.59
CA ARG A 431 -29.31 -7.40 -23.01
C ARG A 431 -28.17 -6.43 -23.32
N GLY A 432 -27.30 -6.78 -24.26
CA GLY A 432 -26.15 -5.95 -24.60
C GLY A 432 -26.51 -4.52 -25.04
N ALA A 433 -27.59 -4.33 -25.80
CA ALA A 433 -28.07 -3.02 -26.19
C ALA A 433 -28.56 -2.19 -24.99
N ASP A 434 -29.32 -2.80 -24.05
CA ASP A 434 -29.82 -2.14 -22.83
C ASP A 434 -28.65 -1.79 -21.89
N LEU A 435 -27.66 -2.68 -21.83
CA LEU A 435 -26.42 -2.44 -21.09
C LEU A 435 -25.71 -1.20 -21.64
N LEU A 436 -25.42 -1.15 -22.94
CA LEU A 436 -24.75 -0.01 -23.56
C LEU A 436 -25.52 1.30 -23.40
N ALA A 437 -26.85 1.26 -23.47
CA ALA A 437 -27.70 2.45 -23.24
C ALA A 437 -27.60 2.98 -21.79
N SER A 438 -27.28 2.10 -20.84
CA SER A 438 -27.09 2.48 -19.42
C SER A 438 -25.71 3.02 -19.09
N LEU A 439 -24.68 2.72 -19.92
CA LEU A 439 -23.30 3.06 -19.67
C LEU A 439 -22.97 4.51 -20.09
N PRO A 440 -22.04 5.19 -19.43
CA PRO A 440 -21.56 6.53 -19.79
C PRO A 440 -20.57 6.46 -20.95
N VAL A 441 -21.04 6.03 -22.13
CA VAL A 441 -20.20 5.86 -23.31
C VAL A 441 -19.63 7.20 -23.76
N ARG A 442 -18.36 7.22 -24.15
CA ARG A 442 -17.62 8.36 -24.69
C ARG A 442 -17.20 8.05 -26.13
N ASP A 443 -17.61 8.91 -27.04
CA ASP A 443 -17.32 8.80 -28.47
C ASP A 443 -16.21 9.79 -28.88
N VAL A 444 -15.89 10.78 -28.04
CA VAL A 444 -14.91 11.83 -28.27
C VAL A 444 -13.86 11.82 -27.16
N TRP A 445 -12.58 11.75 -27.54
CA TRP A 445 -11.48 11.66 -26.58
C TRP A 445 -11.19 12.98 -25.87
N ALA A 446 -11.55 14.12 -26.46
CA ALA A 446 -11.46 15.42 -25.80
C ALA A 446 -12.22 15.44 -24.46
N ASP A 447 -13.37 14.77 -24.37
CA ASP A 447 -14.15 14.64 -23.13
C ASP A 447 -13.45 13.81 -22.03
N LEU A 448 -12.55 12.91 -22.42
CA LEU A 448 -11.70 12.14 -21.51
C LEU A 448 -10.55 12.96 -20.95
N ALA A 449 -10.10 13.94 -21.72
CA ALA A 449 -9.02 14.84 -21.35
C ALA A 449 -9.44 15.87 -20.30
N VAL A 450 -10.70 16.33 -20.34
CA VAL A 450 -11.25 17.35 -19.42
C VAL A 450 -11.62 16.73 -18.07
N ARG A 451 -10.69 16.11 -17.38
CA ARG A 451 -10.89 15.77 -15.96
C ARG A 451 -10.51 16.97 -15.12
N ARG A 452 -11.51 17.64 -14.57
CA ARG A 452 -11.34 18.82 -13.73
C ARG A 452 -10.44 18.46 -12.54
N VAL A 453 -9.25 19.02 -12.54
CA VAL A 453 -8.46 19.14 -11.33
C VAL A 453 -9.19 20.16 -10.45
N THR A 454 -9.85 19.69 -9.39
CA THR A 454 -10.62 20.55 -8.50
C THR A 454 -9.77 21.27 -7.47
N GLY A 455 -8.54 20.79 -7.24
CA GLY A 455 -7.57 21.42 -6.33
C GLY A 455 -6.14 20.97 -6.58
N LEU A 456 -5.19 21.84 -6.24
CA LEU A 456 -3.74 21.63 -6.48
C LEU A 456 -3.20 20.33 -5.83
N LEU A 457 -3.79 19.90 -4.72
CA LEU A 457 -3.42 18.67 -4.02
C LEU A 457 -4.50 17.59 -4.07
N ASP A 458 -5.48 17.70 -4.97
CA ASP A 458 -6.53 16.68 -5.07
C ASP A 458 -5.95 15.34 -5.50
N VAL A 459 -6.41 14.29 -4.83
CA VAL A 459 -6.15 12.91 -5.27
C VAL A 459 -7.05 12.60 -6.44
N VAL A 460 -6.48 12.15 -7.53
CA VAL A 460 -7.26 11.60 -8.63
C VAL A 460 -8.07 10.41 -8.06
N ASP A 461 -9.40 10.52 -8.12
CA ASP A 461 -10.26 9.39 -7.79
C ASP A 461 -9.97 8.26 -8.78
N GLN A 462 -9.43 7.16 -8.28
CA GLN A 462 -9.04 6.03 -9.10
C GLN A 462 -10.24 5.40 -9.84
N ASN A 463 -11.45 5.52 -9.26
CA ASN A 463 -12.67 5.04 -9.91
C ASN A 463 -13.16 6.00 -11.01
N ALA A 464 -12.85 7.29 -10.88
CA ALA A 464 -13.13 8.27 -11.94
C ALA A 464 -12.21 8.10 -13.16
N LEU A 465 -11.14 7.32 -13.07
CA LEU A 465 -10.29 6.99 -14.22
C LEU A 465 -10.93 5.94 -15.15
N TRP A 466 -11.93 5.20 -14.69
CA TRP A 466 -12.62 4.25 -15.54
C TRP A 466 -13.52 4.99 -16.55
N ALA A 467 -13.41 4.59 -17.81
CA ALA A 467 -14.21 5.11 -18.91
C ALA A 467 -14.73 3.94 -19.77
N VAL A 468 -15.88 4.19 -20.38
CA VAL A 468 -16.42 3.32 -21.44
C VAL A 468 -16.29 4.10 -22.74
N VAL A 469 -15.44 3.65 -23.63
CA VAL A 469 -15.10 4.36 -24.88
C VAL A 469 -15.60 3.58 -26.08
N ARG A 470 -16.20 4.26 -27.05
CA ARG A 470 -16.60 3.69 -28.34
C ARG A 470 -15.73 4.29 -29.43
N PRO A 471 -14.74 3.55 -29.94
CA PRO A 471 -13.88 4.04 -31.01
C PRO A 471 -14.64 4.07 -32.35
N ALA A 472 -14.39 5.07 -33.15
CA ALA A 472 -14.78 5.10 -34.56
C ALA A 472 -13.95 4.08 -35.36
N ARG A 473 -12.66 3.92 -35.00
CA ARG A 473 -11.75 2.92 -35.56
C ARG A 473 -10.84 2.33 -34.49
N ALA A 474 -10.47 1.07 -34.63
CA ALA A 474 -9.44 0.43 -33.83
C ALA A 474 -8.32 -0.04 -34.77
N LEU A 475 -7.08 0.25 -34.43
CA LEU A 475 -5.94 -0.20 -35.22
C LEU A 475 -5.38 -1.52 -34.68
N PRO A 476 -4.63 -2.29 -35.48
CA PRO A 476 -4.01 -3.52 -35.03
C PRO A 476 -3.16 -3.35 -33.80
N ALA A 477 -3.17 -4.37 -32.94
CA ALA A 477 -2.30 -4.39 -31.78
C ALA A 477 -0.84 -4.60 -32.17
N GLN A 478 0.08 -3.89 -31.49
CA GLN A 478 1.52 -4.00 -31.72
C GLN A 478 2.25 -4.25 -30.42
N TRP A 479 3.26 -5.09 -30.49
CA TRP A 479 4.13 -5.40 -29.37
C TRP A 479 5.35 -4.48 -29.35
N ASP A 480 5.55 -3.76 -28.26
CA ASP A 480 6.78 -3.02 -28.00
C ASP A 480 7.77 -3.92 -27.23
N PRO A 481 8.85 -4.39 -27.91
CA PRO A 481 9.80 -5.31 -27.28
C PRO A 481 10.71 -4.63 -26.26
N VAL A 482 10.84 -3.30 -26.30
CA VAL A 482 11.67 -2.54 -25.35
C VAL A 482 10.92 -2.29 -24.07
N ALA A 483 9.70 -1.78 -24.17
CA ALA A 483 8.84 -1.53 -23.01
C ALA A 483 8.15 -2.80 -22.49
N GLN A 484 8.18 -3.92 -23.26
CA GLN A 484 7.45 -5.15 -22.96
C GLN A 484 5.94 -4.90 -22.77
N VAL A 485 5.33 -4.14 -23.69
CA VAL A 485 3.93 -3.72 -23.63
C VAL A 485 3.25 -3.99 -24.96
N LEU A 486 2.05 -4.58 -24.90
CA LEU A 486 1.15 -4.61 -26.06
C LEU A 486 0.42 -3.27 -26.13
N ARG A 487 0.47 -2.61 -27.29
CA ARG A 487 -0.22 -1.35 -27.59
C ARG A 487 -1.27 -1.54 -28.65
N ARG A 488 -2.47 -1.00 -28.44
CA ARG A 488 -3.53 -0.96 -29.45
C ARG A 488 -4.13 0.43 -29.51
N PRO A 489 -3.91 1.18 -30.59
CA PRO A 489 -4.50 2.50 -30.76
C PRO A 489 -6.00 2.40 -31.09
N LEU A 490 -6.78 3.26 -30.47
CA LEU A 490 -8.19 3.53 -30.75
C LEU A 490 -8.32 4.98 -31.20
N LEU A 491 -9.08 5.21 -32.29
CA LEU A 491 -9.33 6.55 -32.82
C LEU A 491 -10.81 6.89 -32.64
N ASP A 492 -11.07 8.14 -32.30
CA ASP A 492 -12.42 8.70 -32.36
C ASP A 492 -12.75 9.27 -33.75
N GLU A 493 -13.90 9.94 -33.90
CA GLU A 493 -14.33 10.53 -35.18
C GLU A 493 -13.45 11.72 -35.60
N ALA A 494 -12.71 12.34 -34.66
CA ALA A 494 -11.78 13.43 -34.92
C ALA A 494 -10.35 12.95 -35.21
N ASP A 495 -10.12 11.63 -35.29
CA ASP A 495 -8.81 10.99 -35.38
C ASP A 495 -7.89 11.21 -34.14
N ASP A 496 -8.45 11.64 -33.01
CA ASP A 496 -7.71 11.67 -31.77
C ASP A 496 -7.39 10.25 -31.31
N VAL A 497 -6.22 10.07 -30.68
CA VAL A 497 -5.68 8.74 -30.36
C VAL A 497 -5.75 8.45 -28.86
N LEU A 498 -6.40 7.34 -28.49
CA LEU A 498 -6.29 6.68 -27.19
C LEU A 498 -5.53 5.37 -27.38
N VAL A 499 -4.40 5.20 -26.72
CA VAL A 499 -3.62 3.95 -26.82
C VAL A 499 -3.97 3.02 -25.65
N LEU A 500 -4.53 1.86 -25.96
CA LEU A 500 -4.65 0.79 -24.97
C LEU A 500 -3.27 0.16 -24.74
N GLU A 501 -2.86 0.05 -23.49
CA GLU A 501 -1.58 -0.56 -23.08
C GLU A 501 -1.79 -1.71 -22.11
N VAL A 502 -1.17 -2.87 -22.39
CA VAL A 502 -1.14 -4.03 -21.50
C VAL A 502 0.32 -4.46 -21.31
N PRO A 503 0.92 -4.19 -20.15
CA PRO A 503 2.28 -4.62 -19.86
C PRO A 503 2.34 -6.14 -19.71
N TRP A 504 3.46 -6.73 -20.17
CA TRP A 504 3.67 -8.17 -20.04
C TRP A 504 3.75 -8.60 -18.57
N SER A 505 2.93 -9.56 -18.23
CA SER A 505 3.09 -10.38 -17.03
C SER A 505 2.29 -11.69 -17.22
N ARG A 506 2.58 -12.69 -16.42
CA ARG A 506 1.78 -13.94 -16.43
C ARG A 506 0.29 -13.69 -16.12
N LEU A 507 -0.02 -12.67 -15.33
CA LEU A 507 -1.39 -12.31 -15.00
C LEU A 507 -2.14 -11.66 -16.18
N HIS A 508 -1.41 -10.97 -17.06
CA HIS A 508 -1.97 -10.25 -18.21
C HIS A 508 -1.90 -11.02 -19.53
N ALA A 509 -1.31 -12.21 -19.54
CA ALA A 509 -1.12 -12.99 -20.77
C ALA A 509 -2.43 -13.22 -21.53
N HIS A 510 -3.55 -13.45 -20.83
CA HIS A 510 -4.86 -13.59 -21.48
C HIS A 510 -5.35 -12.31 -22.14
N ALA A 511 -5.21 -11.15 -21.47
CA ALA A 511 -5.60 -9.86 -22.04
C ALA A 511 -4.79 -9.54 -23.30
N ILE A 512 -3.49 -9.85 -23.28
CA ILE A 512 -2.62 -9.73 -24.45
C ILE A 512 -3.13 -10.60 -25.60
N ALA A 513 -3.30 -11.92 -25.36
CA ALA A 513 -3.78 -12.85 -26.36
C ALA A 513 -5.16 -12.49 -26.93
N ARG A 514 -6.06 -11.97 -26.08
CA ARG A 514 -7.39 -11.51 -26.49
C ARG A 514 -7.34 -10.27 -27.37
N LEU A 515 -6.53 -9.27 -26.99
CA LEU A 515 -6.36 -8.04 -27.78
C LEU A 515 -5.68 -8.30 -29.14
N GLU A 516 -4.76 -9.25 -29.21
CA GLU A 516 -4.16 -9.70 -30.47
C GLU A 516 -5.17 -10.47 -31.34
N ALA A 517 -6.04 -11.30 -30.72
CA ALA A 517 -7.04 -12.10 -31.43
C ALA A 517 -8.25 -11.30 -31.93
N ILE A 518 -8.57 -10.16 -31.32
CA ILE A 518 -9.53 -9.21 -31.87
C ILE A 518 -8.90 -8.61 -33.11
N GLY A 519 -9.32 -9.01 -34.32
CA GLY A 519 -8.76 -8.59 -35.59
C GLY A 519 -8.54 -7.08 -35.75
N ASP A 520 -8.35 -6.62 -36.98
CA ASP A 520 -8.01 -5.22 -37.26
C ASP A 520 -9.12 -4.25 -36.82
N ASP A 521 -10.37 -4.69 -36.77
CA ASP A 521 -11.50 -3.90 -36.29
C ASP A 521 -12.23 -4.54 -35.10
N LEU A 522 -12.67 -3.70 -34.17
CA LEU A 522 -13.63 -4.12 -33.15
C LEU A 522 -15.01 -4.42 -33.80
N PRO A 523 -15.83 -5.31 -33.24
CA PRO A 523 -17.21 -5.47 -33.69
C PRO A 523 -17.97 -4.14 -33.74
N ALA A 524 -18.82 -3.96 -34.73
CA ALA A 524 -19.58 -2.73 -34.92
C ALA A 524 -20.33 -2.32 -33.64
N GLY A 525 -20.17 -1.06 -33.23
CA GLY A 525 -20.78 -0.52 -32.02
C GLY A 525 -20.20 -1.04 -30.70
N ALA A 526 -19.11 -1.82 -30.74
CA ALA A 526 -18.45 -2.29 -29.53
C ALA A 526 -17.82 -1.13 -28.74
N CYS A 527 -17.87 -1.24 -27.41
CA CYS A 527 -17.22 -0.31 -26.50
C CYS A 527 -16.12 -1.01 -25.72
N VAL A 528 -15.07 -0.27 -25.37
CA VAL A 528 -14.00 -0.75 -24.49
C VAL A 528 -14.17 -0.12 -23.12
N VAL A 529 -14.19 -0.93 -22.08
CA VAL A 529 -14.07 -0.46 -20.70
C VAL A 529 -12.60 -0.42 -20.37
N ALA A 530 -12.06 0.77 -20.09
CA ALA A 530 -10.66 0.96 -19.80
C ALA A 530 -10.45 1.98 -18.68
N ARG A 531 -9.33 1.82 -17.98
CA ARG A 531 -8.85 2.84 -17.05
C ARG A 531 -7.97 3.81 -17.82
N VAL A 532 -8.51 5.00 -18.09
CA VAL A 532 -7.89 6.00 -18.96
C VAL A 532 -7.22 7.08 -18.13
N GLN A 533 -5.99 7.41 -18.50
CA GLN A 533 -5.22 8.50 -17.90
C GLN A 533 -4.38 9.20 -18.97
N ARG A 534 -4.05 10.47 -18.72
CA ARG A 534 -3.10 11.17 -19.57
C ARG A 534 -1.68 10.95 -19.02
N VAL A 535 -0.82 10.42 -19.85
CA VAL A 535 0.59 10.18 -19.55
C VAL A 535 1.43 10.94 -20.56
N ARG A 536 2.17 11.95 -20.13
CA ARG A 536 3.03 12.78 -21.00
C ARG A 536 2.29 13.34 -22.23
N GLY A 537 1.11 13.91 -22.01
CA GLY A 537 0.28 14.48 -23.07
C GLY A 537 -0.51 13.48 -23.92
N ARG A 538 -0.38 12.17 -23.69
CA ARG A 538 -1.08 11.12 -24.44
C ARG A 538 -2.17 10.50 -23.61
N LEU A 539 -3.27 10.12 -24.22
CA LEU A 539 -4.28 9.29 -23.61
C LEU A 539 -3.83 7.82 -23.66
N VAL A 540 -3.69 7.22 -22.48
CA VAL A 540 -3.33 5.81 -22.31
C VAL A 540 -4.46 5.12 -21.53
N GLY A 541 -4.92 3.97 -22.03
CA GLY A 541 -5.97 3.17 -21.44
C GLY A 541 -5.47 1.79 -21.05
N GLU A 542 -5.71 1.37 -19.80
CA GLU A 542 -5.55 -0.01 -19.37
C GLU A 542 -6.90 -0.74 -19.55
N PRO A 543 -7.05 -1.64 -20.54
CA PRO A 543 -8.33 -2.23 -20.89
C PRO A 543 -8.76 -3.28 -19.88
N LEU A 544 -10.06 -3.34 -19.56
CA LEU A 544 -10.68 -4.31 -18.68
C LEU A 544 -11.51 -5.34 -19.45
N SER A 545 -12.42 -4.83 -20.28
CA SER A 545 -13.38 -5.62 -21.04
C SER A 545 -13.82 -4.94 -22.33
N VAL A 546 -14.38 -5.72 -23.23
CA VAL A 546 -15.05 -5.23 -24.45
C VAL A 546 -16.53 -5.53 -24.33
N VAL A 547 -17.39 -4.54 -24.58
CA VAL A 547 -18.84 -4.67 -24.58
C VAL A 547 -19.32 -4.69 -26.02
N VAL A 548 -19.98 -5.79 -26.42
CA VAL A 548 -20.46 -6.01 -27.79
C VAL A 548 -22.00 -6.06 -27.78
N PRO A 549 -22.70 -5.15 -28.48
CA PRO A 549 -24.16 -5.01 -28.38
C PRO A 549 -24.94 -6.27 -28.80
N ASP A 550 -24.47 -6.98 -29.80
CA ASP A 550 -25.22 -8.07 -30.45
C ASP A 550 -25.06 -9.45 -29.83
N ARG A 551 -24.33 -9.56 -28.71
CA ARG A 551 -24.04 -10.85 -28.03
C ARG A 551 -25.07 -11.26 -26.96
N GLY A 552 -26.22 -10.62 -26.90
CA GLY A 552 -27.30 -10.96 -25.93
C GLY A 552 -26.82 -10.82 -24.49
N ASN A 553 -26.88 -11.90 -23.70
CA ASN A 553 -26.47 -11.90 -22.29
C ASN A 553 -24.94 -12.01 -22.10
N ASP A 554 -24.19 -12.37 -23.15
CA ASP A 554 -22.72 -12.48 -23.13
C ASP A 554 -22.06 -11.23 -23.76
N ALA A 555 -22.70 -10.08 -23.59
CA ALA A 555 -22.29 -8.82 -24.19
C ALA A 555 -20.94 -8.32 -23.66
N VAL A 556 -20.51 -8.70 -22.47
CA VAL A 556 -19.24 -8.26 -21.86
C VAL A 556 -18.19 -9.36 -21.96
N ASP A 557 -17.15 -9.10 -22.72
CA ASP A 557 -15.96 -9.96 -22.81
C ASP A 557 -14.88 -9.47 -21.82
N ALA A 558 -14.67 -10.21 -20.74
CA ALA A 558 -13.66 -9.90 -19.73
C ALA A 558 -12.26 -10.30 -20.23
N LEU A 559 -11.48 -9.34 -20.72
CA LEU A 559 -10.19 -9.56 -21.41
C LEU A 559 -9.17 -10.35 -20.58
N HIS A 560 -9.19 -10.23 -19.26
CA HIS A 560 -8.22 -10.89 -18.39
C HIS A 560 -8.54 -12.34 -18.04
N PHE A 561 -9.73 -12.84 -18.45
CA PHE A 561 -10.22 -14.18 -18.08
C PHE A 561 -10.76 -14.93 -19.31
N ASP A 562 -10.84 -16.24 -19.18
CA ASP A 562 -11.05 -17.15 -20.30
C ASP A 562 -12.29 -16.87 -21.14
N THR A 563 -12.04 -16.60 -22.37
CA THR A 563 -12.78 -17.03 -23.54
C THR A 563 -11.75 -17.55 -24.52
N ASP A 564 -12.01 -18.65 -25.23
CA ASP A 564 -11.06 -19.23 -26.18
C ASP A 564 -10.62 -18.17 -27.21
N PRO A 565 -9.31 -17.95 -27.39
CA PRO A 565 -8.84 -17.01 -28.39
C PRO A 565 -9.24 -17.50 -29.78
N HIS A 566 -9.95 -16.65 -30.54
CA HIS A 566 -10.09 -16.88 -31.97
C HIS A 566 -8.76 -16.57 -32.65
N PRO A 567 -8.19 -17.46 -33.47
CA PRO A 567 -6.97 -17.16 -34.20
C PRO A 567 -7.24 -16.10 -35.27
N GLY A 568 -6.85 -14.87 -35.00
CA GLY A 568 -6.80 -13.76 -35.95
C GLY A 568 -5.36 -13.48 -36.37
N ALA A 569 -5.12 -13.38 -37.66
CA ALA A 569 -3.81 -13.14 -38.20
C ALA A 569 -3.31 -11.73 -37.87
N GLY A 570 -2.24 -11.62 -37.09
CA GLY A 570 -1.53 -10.37 -36.85
C GLY A 570 -0.67 -9.97 -38.06
N GLY A 571 -1.00 -8.84 -38.67
CA GLY A 571 -0.13 -8.15 -39.62
C GLY A 571 -0.04 -6.69 -39.20
N GLY A 572 1.10 -6.28 -38.59
CA GLY A 572 1.31 -4.89 -38.22
C GLY A 572 1.34 -3.97 -39.43
N SER A 573 0.51 -2.94 -39.46
CA SER A 573 0.48 -1.93 -40.49
C SER A 573 1.56 -0.85 -40.27
N ALA A 574 2.20 -0.37 -41.34
CA ALA A 574 3.13 0.78 -41.27
C ALA A 574 2.47 2.02 -40.65
N LEU A 575 1.17 2.23 -40.92
CA LEU A 575 0.38 3.34 -40.37
C LEU A 575 0.35 3.32 -38.84
N VAL A 576 0.23 2.14 -38.24
CA VAL A 576 0.22 2.00 -36.77
C VAL A 576 1.59 2.32 -36.16
N ALA A 577 2.67 1.88 -36.84
CA ALA A 577 4.03 2.24 -36.46
C ALA A 577 4.23 3.75 -36.50
N ASP A 578 3.73 4.40 -37.56
CA ASP A 578 3.82 5.85 -37.75
C ASP A 578 2.99 6.61 -36.70
N LEU A 579 1.78 6.16 -36.35
CA LEU A 579 0.95 6.77 -35.32
C LEU A 579 1.57 6.59 -33.92
N LEU A 580 2.15 5.45 -33.63
CA LEU A 580 2.87 5.20 -32.37
C LEU A 580 4.16 6.02 -32.32
N ALA A 581 4.87 6.15 -33.44
CA ALA A 581 6.07 6.98 -33.56
C ALA A 581 5.75 8.48 -33.50
N ALA A 582 4.70 8.96 -34.18
CA ALA A 582 4.22 10.33 -34.09
C ALA A 582 3.81 10.73 -32.68
N GLY A 583 3.26 9.79 -31.95
CA GLY A 583 3.00 10.00 -30.53
C GLY A 583 4.27 9.95 -29.64
N THR A 584 5.46 9.54 -30.13
CA THR A 584 6.76 9.55 -29.42
C THR A 584 7.72 10.64 -29.89
N ALA A 585 7.54 11.12 -31.13
CA ALA A 585 8.28 12.25 -31.62
C ALA A 585 7.67 13.54 -31.07
N ASP A 586 8.50 14.47 -30.60
CA ASP A 586 8.12 15.87 -30.58
C ASP A 586 7.55 16.19 -31.97
N ARG A 587 6.30 16.60 -32.04
CA ARG A 587 5.67 17.04 -33.26
C ARG A 587 6.62 18.06 -33.88
N PRO A 588 7.09 17.89 -35.12
CA PRO A 588 7.94 18.90 -35.71
C PRO A 588 7.18 20.23 -35.63
N THR A 589 7.75 21.20 -34.92
CA THR A 589 7.23 22.56 -34.86
C THR A 589 7.12 23.04 -36.32
N SER A 590 5.90 23.11 -36.84
CA SER A 590 5.63 23.83 -38.08
C SER A 590 6.08 25.27 -37.90
N PRO A 591 6.85 25.85 -38.82
CA PRO A 591 7.35 27.22 -38.70
C PRO A 591 6.26 28.30 -38.78
N ASP A 592 5.01 27.93 -39.02
CA ASP A 592 3.87 28.86 -39.06
C ASP A 592 3.07 28.71 -37.76
N GLY A 593 3.29 29.68 -36.86
CA GLY A 593 2.65 29.79 -35.57
C GLY A 593 1.14 29.98 -35.68
N SER A 594 0.40 28.92 -35.47
CA SER A 594 -0.95 28.96 -34.91
C SER A 594 -0.95 28.06 -33.66
N ASP A 595 -0.74 28.68 -32.52
CA ASP A 595 -0.73 28.09 -31.17
C ASP A 595 -2.15 27.71 -30.66
N ASP A 596 -3.09 27.42 -31.55
CA ASP A 596 -4.51 27.17 -31.20
C ASP A 596 -4.90 25.67 -31.20
N ASP A 597 -3.98 24.73 -31.00
CA ASP A 597 -4.32 23.33 -30.81
C ASP A 597 -4.58 23.06 -29.31
N PRO A 598 -5.84 22.86 -28.89
CA PRO A 598 -6.14 22.63 -27.49
C PRO A 598 -5.61 21.26 -27.04
N GLY A 599 -4.46 21.23 -26.40
CA GLY A 599 -3.84 20.02 -25.84
C GLY A 599 -2.32 19.92 -26.01
N VAL A 600 -1.68 20.88 -26.68
CA VAL A 600 -0.22 20.95 -26.74
C VAL A 600 0.31 21.72 -25.54
N VAL A 601 1.12 21.05 -24.72
CA VAL A 601 1.86 21.71 -23.64
C VAL A 601 2.81 22.73 -24.23
N PRO A 602 2.72 24.02 -23.87
CA PRO A 602 3.57 25.07 -24.47
C PRO A 602 5.06 24.76 -24.36
N GLY A 603 5.84 25.04 -25.40
CA GLY A 603 7.26 24.75 -25.47
C GLY A 603 8.07 25.14 -24.23
N PRO A 604 7.87 26.35 -23.63
CA PRO A 604 8.53 26.72 -22.38
C PRO A 604 8.21 25.82 -21.20
N VAL A 605 7.00 25.25 -21.10
CA VAL A 605 6.59 24.30 -20.03
C VAL A 605 7.28 22.97 -20.25
N SER A 606 7.25 22.44 -21.49
CA SER A 606 7.96 21.21 -21.86
C SER A 606 9.47 21.34 -21.63
N ALA A 607 10.07 22.48 -21.96
CA ALA A 607 11.48 22.75 -21.70
C ALA A 607 11.79 22.80 -20.20
N LEU A 608 10.91 23.41 -19.39
CA LEU A 608 11.04 23.42 -17.96
C LEU A 608 10.93 21.99 -17.37
N ARG A 609 9.98 21.20 -17.88
CA ARG A 609 9.84 19.78 -17.53
C ARG A 609 11.13 19.01 -17.79
N ALA A 610 11.72 19.16 -18.96
CA ALA A 610 12.98 18.50 -19.32
C ALA A 610 14.15 18.91 -18.42
N VAL A 611 14.24 20.19 -18.02
CA VAL A 611 15.25 20.67 -17.06
C VAL A 611 15.06 20.02 -15.69
N VAL A 612 13.82 19.94 -15.21
CA VAL A 612 13.47 19.31 -13.92
C VAL A 612 13.83 17.82 -13.94
N GLU A 613 13.41 17.09 -14.96
CA GLU A 613 13.68 15.65 -15.12
C GLU A 613 15.18 15.36 -15.18
N GLN A 614 15.93 16.10 -16.00
CA GLN A 614 17.37 15.92 -16.12
C GLN A 614 18.11 16.21 -14.81
N ALA A 615 17.68 17.23 -14.05
CA ALA A 615 18.26 17.53 -12.74
C ALA A 615 17.93 16.45 -11.70
N ALA A 616 16.69 15.94 -11.71
CA ALA A 616 16.25 14.88 -10.82
C ALA A 616 16.96 13.54 -11.08
N GLN A 617 17.15 13.17 -12.36
CA GLN A 617 17.86 11.94 -12.72
C GLN A 617 19.32 11.95 -12.30
N ARG A 618 20.02 13.06 -12.53
CA ARG A 618 21.44 13.20 -12.16
C ARG A 618 21.68 13.38 -10.66
N GLY A 619 20.70 13.88 -9.95
CA GLY A 619 20.83 14.39 -8.61
C GLY A 619 21.43 15.80 -8.55
N CYS A 620 21.10 16.54 -7.51
CA CYS A 620 21.59 17.90 -7.29
C CYS A 620 22.64 18.00 -6.18
N GLY A 621 23.01 16.89 -5.54
CA GLY A 621 23.99 16.86 -4.43
C GLY A 621 25.45 16.98 -4.87
N GLY A 622 25.78 16.61 -6.12
CA GLY A 622 27.14 16.65 -6.67
C GLY A 622 27.37 17.71 -7.77
N THR A 623 26.38 18.55 -8.06
CA THR A 623 26.45 19.58 -9.09
C THR A 623 27.22 20.81 -8.62
N VAL A 624 27.80 21.55 -9.57
CA VAL A 624 28.43 22.84 -9.30
C VAL A 624 27.42 23.76 -8.60
N PRO A 625 27.76 24.34 -7.43
CA PRO A 625 26.84 25.23 -6.73
C PRO A 625 26.24 26.29 -7.66
N GLY A 626 24.92 26.45 -7.66
CA GLY A 626 24.19 27.42 -8.47
C GLY A 626 23.85 26.99 -9.90
N ASP A 627 24.29 25.82 -10.41
CA ASP A 627 23.95 25.40 -11.78
C ASP A 627 22.46 25.02 -11.91
N VAL A 628 21.94 24.25 -10.97
CA VAL A 628 20.52 23.88 -10.93
C VAL A 628 19.64 25.13 -10.81
N HIS A 629 20.00 26.07 -9.92
CA HIS A 629 19.28 27.33 -9.78
C HIS A 629 19.27 28.15 -11.06
N ARG A 630 20.41 28.34 -11.73
CA ARG A 630 20.47 29.12 -12.97
C ARG A 630 19.59 28.52 -14.07
N ARG A 631 19.64 27.19 -14.24
CA ARG A 631 18.86 26.48 -15.27
C ARG A 631 17.37 26.58 -14.99
N LEU A 632 16.95 26.35 -13.73
CA LEU A 632 15.55 26.48 -13.34
C LEU A 632 15.08 27.94 -13.41
N ALA A 633 15.89 28.92 -12.99
CA ALA A 633 15.55 30.33 -13.11
C ALA A 633 15.34 30.76 -14.57
N SER A 634 16.20 30.33 -15.48
CA SER A 634 16.05 30.58 -16.92
C SER A 634 14.75 29.95 -17.46
N ALA A 635 14.47 28.71 -17.11
CA ALA A 635 13.26 28.01 -17.57
C ALA A 635 11.97 28.61 -16.94
N HIS A 636 12.00 29.02 -15.67
CA HIS A 636 10.91 29.78 -15.04
C HIS A 636 10.67 31.14 -15.75
N ALA A 637 11.74 31.83 -16.12
CA ALA A 637 11.61 33.09 -16.84
C ALA A 637 10.96 32.89 -18.24
N ALA A 638 11.32 31.82 -18.95
CA ALA A 638 10.69 31.45 -20.22
C ALA A 638 9.19 31.12 -20.04
N ALA A 639 8.81 30.37 -18.99
CA ALA A 639 7.41 30.09 -18.71
C ALA A 639 6.60 31.35 -18.33
N ARG A 640 7.22 32.29 -17.59
CA ARG A 640 6.59 33.60 -17.31
C ARG A 640 6.37 34.44 -18.54
N SER A 641 7.25 34.37 -19.55
CA SER A 641 7.13 35.17 -20.78
C SER A 641 5.89 34.83 -21.61
N ILE A 642 5.32 33.64 -21.40
CA ILE A 642 4.06 33.20 -22.03
C ILE A 642 2.83 33.36 -21.09
N GLY A 643 2.97 34.11 -20.00
CA GLY A 643 1.87 34.45 -19.07
C GLY A 643 1.70 33.52 -17.87
N LEU A 644 2.53 32.49 -17.68
CA LEU A 644 2.47 31.57 -16.54
C LEU A 644 3.13 32.18 -15.29
N SER A 645 2.44 33.13 -14.65
CA SER A 645 2.93 33.88 -13.49
C SER A 645 3.17 33.02 -12.23
N VAL A 646 2.68 31.77 -12.19
CA VAL A 646 2.91 30.82 -11.10
C VAL A 646 4.40 30.44 -10.95
N PHE A 647 5.18 30.52 -12.03
CA PHE A 647 6.62 30.28 -12.01
C PHE A 647 7.37 31.55 -11.59
N VAL A 648 7.37 31.84 -10.30
CA VAL A 648 8.11 32.98 -9.75
C VAL A 648 9.62 32.80 -9.90
N GLU A 649 10.37 33.89 -9.77
CA GLU A 649 11.83 33.83 -9.76
C GLU A 649 12.30 33.01 -8.55
N PRO A 650 13.15 31.97 -8.76
CA PRO A 650 13.62 31.14 -7.67
C PRO A 650 14.49 31.95 -6.68
N ASP A 651 14.23 31.76 -5.37
CA ASP A 651 15.10 32.31 -4.34
C ASP A 651 16.48 31.64 -4.41
N PRO A 652 17.57 32.39 -4.63
CA PRO A 652 18.92 31.83 -4.70
C PRO A 652 19.39 31.12 -3.42
N ALA A 653 18.80 31.45 -2.28
CA ALA A 653 19.12 30.85 -0.97
C ALA A 653 18.39 29.51 -0.74
N LEU A 654 17.39 29.15 -1.60
CA LEU A 654 16.64 27.92 -1.44
C LEU A 654 17.52 26.71 -1.75
N ASP A 655 17.37 25.64 -0.97
CA ASP A 655 18.03 24.34 -1.23
C ASP A 655 17.70 23.86 -2.67
N PRO A 656 18.69 23.46 -3.48
CA PRO A 656 18.47 22.98 -4.85
C PRO A 656 17.46 21.83 -4.97
N ALA A 657 17.43 20.90 -4.01
CA ALA A 657 16.46 19.82 -3.98
C ALA A 657 15.04 20.32 -3.68
N GLU A 658 14.92 21.29 -2.80
CA GLU A 658 13.64 21.95 -2.50
C GLU A 658 13.11 22.69 -3.74
N LEU A 659 13.96 23.48 -4.40
CA LEU A 659 13.62 24.20 -5.62
C LEU A 659 13.18 23.24 -6.73
N LEU A 660 13.91 22.13 -6.90
CA LEU A 660 13.61 21.11 -7.90
C LEU A 660 12.22 20.48 -7.67
N LEU A 661 11.91 20.10 -6.43
CA LEU A 661 10.62 19.51 -6.07
C LEU A 661 9.45 20.49 -6.25
N ARG A 662 9.63 21.75 -5.88
CA ARG A 662 8.64 22.80 -6.11
C ARG A 662 8.39 23.03 -7.61
N SER A 663 9.46 23.12 -8.39
CA SER A 663 9.37 23.29 -9.85
C SER A 663 8.68 22.07 -10.51
N SER A 664 9.04 20.86 -10.11
CA SER A 664 8.40 19.61 -10.58
C SER A 664 6.90 19.62 -10.30
N TYR A 665 6.51 19.95 -9.07
CA TYR A 665 5.10 20.03 -8.69
C TYR A 665 4.33 21.07 -9.51
N LEU A 666 4.88 22.26 -9.69
CA LEU A 666 4.22 23.34 -10.46
C LEU A 666 4.07 22.96 -11.92
N VAL A 667 5.10 22.41 -12.55
CA VAL A 667 5.03 21.92 -13.96
C VAL A 667 3.93 20.89 -14.09
N GLN A 668 3.88 19.91 -13.19
CA GLN A 668 2.85 18.87 -13.20
C GLN A 668 1.42 19.47 -13.08
N GLN A 669 1.24 20.52 -12.24
CA GLN A 669 -0.06 21.17 -12.10
C GLN A 669 -0.44 21.97 -13.37
N VAL A 670 0.51 22.63 -13.99
CA VAL A 670 0.30 23.37 -15.25
C VAL A 670 -0.03 22.40 -16.39
N GLU A 671 0.71 21.31 -16.53
CA GLU A 671 0.43 20.26 -17.50
C GLU A 671 -0.98 19.66 -17.33
N ARG A 672 -1.40 19.45 -16.07
CA ARG A 672 -2.76 18.98 -15.75
C ARG A 672 -3.85 20.01 -16.08
N ALA A 673 -3.54 21.29 -15.96
CA ALA A 673 -4.49 22.37 -16.24
C ALA A 673 -4.63 22.67 -17.75
N LEU A 674 -3.56 22.43 -18.52
CA LEU A 674 -3.52 22.63 -19.98
C LEU A 674 -3.97 21.39 -20.77
N GLY A 675 -3.92 20.22 -20.19
CA GLY A 675 -4.30 18.94 -20.81
C GLY A 675 -5.51 18.31 -20.22
#